data_d283b623d3d3bf9a885ff4cb72fc01cd
#
_entry.id   d283b623d3d3bf9a885ff4cb72fc01cd
#
_cell.length_a   1.000
_cell.length_b   1.000
_cell.length_c   1.000
_cell.angle_alpha   90.00
_cell.angle_beta   90.00
_cell.angle_gamma   90.00
#
_symmetry.space_group_name_H-M   'P 1'
#
loop_
_entity.id
_entity.type
_entity.pdbx_description
1 polymer ?
#
loop_
_entity_poly.entity_id
_entity_poly.type
_entity_poly.pdbx_seq_one_letter_code
_entity_poly.pdbx_strand_id
1 'polypeptide(L)'
;VAKHRLLLIFVGVALLAVASLPFLMSASCLTRPQTLGEQKALNDLRRMTRNDVLPAENVVLGIENQFPRTKAAALARILRARIKLNARDFAGAATVLDSRLIGEQTSLADYALFMRADALEQAGKTQEARAVFQQLIQEYPGSLRARDAALRVADLLVKSGDAAAVPLLLKDLAQADDATALLVTAKAYEQSSDQNRALVTYRRLYFFAPASTESAEAATSITRLGSTTTPATVEEAITRADRLYVAKKFADALSAYNDAFAKFPATTTTENQLRRGIAAYSARKTPDAVAALSAVPTSAGETRAEALFYLAQTYARARQWEQARATAEELRKAFPNSNFTPRAFVAVGQIAEEAKNPGEASYFNRAAVNGFGSSIEVAQAQFDLAWDAHEARNFPESSRMLTEHLAYYADKNTDNRGRAGYWAARDSERAGKLAEARALYEAMQERYDANWYGYLAKQRLDVLSRNTQAKNFPADSIVARAAANLKTVTVAEETAGPEEDARIVKADQLSNIGLDDWAVKELAKAAEKGPDSPKINLAIAKIYRSDDDNVRALNTLRRSFPDYSQMKPEEMTREQWDVFYPLAYWDIIVQESQARSLDPYQVAGLIRQETIFMARARSGAAAYGLMQVLVPTARLTARKYGVNREITVDSLYEPRLNIQLGTAYLRDQIDKFGRIEYVAAAYNAGPGRAVQWKASLPLEIDEWAEAVPFKETRGYVQGVVRNRLQYMRLYDQKGNFKPEVGSKVVETNPNVRKRRVTGSGSEE
;
A
#
# COMPACT_ATOMS: atom_id res chain seq x y z
N VAL A 1 18.94 65.88 11.69
CA VAL A 1 19.18 64.52 12.25
C VAL A 1 18.11 63.52 11.75
N ALA A 2 16.87 63.96 11.47
CA ALA A 2 15.78 63.09 11.01
C ALA A 2 15.84 62.69 9.52
N LYS A 3 16.52 63.48 8.66
CA LYS A 3 16.63 63.17 7.20
C LYS A 3 17.71 62.13 6.86
N HIS A 4 18.70 61.91 7.73
CA HIS A 4 19.73 60.90 7.48
C HIS A 4 19.37 59.49 7.95
N ARG A 5 18.42 59.34 8.86
CA ARG A 5 17.91 58.03 9.26
C ARG A 5 16.95 57.40 8.24
N LEU A 6 16.25 58.20 7.44
CA LEU A 6 15.37 57.67 6.37
C LEU A 6 16.16 57.14 5.16
N LEU A 7 17.33 57.75 4.88
CA LEU A 7 18.18 57.31 3.75
C LEU A 7 18.87 55.95 4.00
N LEU A 8 19.22 55.66 5.26
CA LEU A 8 19.83 54.39 5.63
C LEU A 8 18.83 53.24 5.66
N ILE A 9 17.54 53.50 5.91
CA ILE A 9 16.49 52.47 5.86
C ILE A 9 16.15 52.10 4.42
N PHE A 10 16.17 53.09 3.47
CA PHE A 10 15.93 52.81 2.06
C PHE A 10 17.09 52.09 1.38
N VAL A 11 18.32 52.31 1.79
CA VAL A 11 19.49 51.59 1.25
C VAL A 11 19.56 50.18 1.82
N GLY A 12 19.15 49.93 3.07
CA GLY A 12 19.07 48.62 3.68
C GLY A 12 17.97 47.73 3.06
N VAL A 13 16.82 48.30 2.72
CA VAL A 13 15.71 47.57 2.07
C VAL A 13 16.03 47.31 0.59
N ALA A 14 16.73 48.21 -0.10
CA ALA A 14 17.17 47.98 -1.49
C ALA A 14 18.29 46.93 -1.59
N LEU A 15 19.19 46.81 -0.59
CA LEU A 15 20.22 45.79 -0.55
C LEU A 15 19.67 44.40 -0.14
N LEU A 16 18.60 44.35 0.67
CA LEU A 16 17.89 43.09 0.97
C LEU A 16 17.02 42.63 -0.20
N ALA A 17 16.47 43.52 -1.02
CA ALA A 17 15.73 43.18 -2.23
C ALA A 17 16.64 42.71 -3.37
N VAL A 18 17.91 43.13 -3.43
CA VAL A 18 18.88 42.68 -4.45
C VAL A 18 19.54 41.34 -4.07
N ALA A 19 19.63 41.00 -2.77
CA ALA A 19 20.17 39.70 -2.34
C ALA A 19 19.14 38.55 -2.41
N SER A 20 17.83 38.86 -2.51
CA SER A 20 16.77 37.85 -2.68
C SER A 20 16.35 37.63 -4.15
N LEU A 21 16.79 38.45 -5.09
CA LEU A 21 16.49 38.29 -6.51
C LEU A 21 17.13 37.07 -7.21
N PRO A 22 18.32 36.57 -6.84
CA PRO A 22 18.84 35.37 -7.50
C PRO A 22 18.13 34.08 -7.09
N PHE A 23 17.43 34.07 -5.96
CA PHE A 23 16.68 32.86 -5.51
C PHE A 23 15.27 32.76 -6.13
N LEU A 24 14.69 33.86 -6.58
CA LEU A 24 13.39 33.86 -7.26
C LEU A 24 13.49 33.70 -8.78
N MET A 25 14.67 33.90 -9.36
CA MET A 25 14.89 33.70 -10.81
C MET A 25 15.21 32.25 -11.20
N SER A 26 15.60 31.40 -10.26
CA SER A 26 15.85 29.98 -10.57
C SER A 26 14.58 29.12 -10.66
N ALA A 27 13.46 29.57 -10.11
CA ALA A 27 12.19 28.83 -10.16
C ALA A 27 11.34 29.12 -11.42
N SER A 28 11.65 30.20 -12.17
CA SER A 28 10.83 30.58 -13.33
C SER A 28 11.38 30.14 -14.70
N CYS A 29 12.52 29.46 -14.75
CA CYS A 29 13.09 28.94 -16.00
C CYS A 29 12.62 27.54 -16.39
N LEU A 30 11.77 26.86 -15.59
CA LEU A 30 11.41 25.45 -15.79
C LEU A 30 10.14 25.23 -16.64
N THR A 31 9.49 26.24 -17.17
CA THR A 31 8.23 26.06 -17.92
C THR A 31 8.28 26.63 -19.34
N ARG A 32 9.18 26.10 -20.18
CA ARG A 32 8.94 26.20 -21.61
C ARG A 32 7.84 25.17 -21.96
N PRO A 33 6.73 25.56 -22.60
CA PRO A 33 5.71 24.60 -22.98
C PRO A 33 6.33 23.52 -23.88
N GLN A 34 6.16 22.25 -23.49
CA GLN A 34 6.68 21.11 -24.24
C GLN A 34 5.95 21.01 -25.58
N THR A 35 6.70 20.80 -26.65
CA THR A 35 6.09 20.50 -27.94
C THR A 35 5.51 19.08 -27.94
N LEU A 36 4.51 18.81 -28.79
CA LEU A 36 3.97 17.45 -28.99
C LEU A 36 5.05 16.44 -29.36
N GLY A 37 6.06 16.88 -30.14
CA GLY A 37 7.22 16.02 -30.48
C GLY A 37 8.07 15.67 -29.27
N GLU A 38 8.35 16.64 -28.41
CA GLU A 38 9.11 16.40 -27.17
C GLU A 38 8.34 15.47 -26.21
N GLN A 39 7.02 15.69 -26.06
CA GLN A 39 6.19 14.80 -25.23
C GLN A 39 6.20 13.36 -25.76
N LYS A 40 6.14 13.18 -27.07
CA LYS A 40 6.29 11.87 -27.71
C LYS A 40 7.66 11.26 -27.41
N ALA A 41 8.74 12.04 -27.51
CA ALA A 41 10.09 11.59 -27.21
C ALA A 41 10.25 11.11 -25.75
N LEU A 42 9.67 11.83 -24.77
CA LEU A 42 9.63 11.43 -23.36
C LEU A 42 8.87 10.09 -23.17
N ASN A 43 7.73 9.94 -23.81
CA ASN A 43 6.98 8.68 -23.77
C ASN A 43 7.76 7.53 -24.44
N ASP A 44 8.50 7.80 -25.52
CA ASP A 44 9.34 6.82 -26.19
C ASP A 44 10.52 6.39 -25.30
N LEU A 45 11.18 7.31 -24.58
CA LEU A 45 12.23 6.98 -23.59
C LEU A 45 11.67 6.02 -22.54
N ARG A 46 10.53 6.35 -21.91
CA ARG A 46 9.88 5.48 -20.91
C ARG A 46 9.55 4.11 -21.49
N ARG A 47 9.00 4.06 -22.71
CA ARG A 47 8.64 2.79 -23.35
C ARG A 47 9.84 1.89 -23.64
N MET A 48 10.96 2.49 -24.07
CA MET A 48 12.19 1.77 -24.39
C MET A 48 12.91 1.19 -23.17
N THR A 49 12.68 1.77 -22.00
CA THR A 49 13.33 1.35 -20.74
C THR A 49 12.47 0.46 -19.85
N ARG A 50 11.28 0.07 -20.31
CA ARG A 50 10.37 -0.83 -19.56
C ARG A 50 11.07 -2.16 -19.25
N ASN A 51 10.76 -2.71 -18.07
CA ASN A 51 11.30 -3.96 -17.56
C ASN A 51 12.86 -3.97 -17.54
N ASP A 52 13.46 -2.82 -17.20
CA ASP A 52 14.92 -2.62 -17.13
C ASP A 52 15.69 -2.95 -18.43
N VAL A 53 15.00 -2.90 -19.57
CA VAL A 53 15.63 -3.08 -20.88
C VAL A 53 16.32 -1.77 -21.29
N LEU A 54 17.60 -1.86 -21.70
CA LEU A 54 18.32 -0.70 -22.23
C LEU A 54 18.28 -0.72 -23.77
N PRO A 55 17.85 0.39 -24.40
CA PRO A 55 17.85 0.51 -25.86
C PRO A 55 19.28 0.66 -26.41
N ALA A 56 19.44 0.54 -27.73
CA ALA A 56 20.71 0.84 -28.38
C ALA A 56 21.09 2.33 -28.27
N GLU A 57 22.37 2.64 -28.01
CA GLU A 57 22.82 4.01 -27.75
C GLU A 57 22.50 4.99 -28.88
N ASN A 58 22.61 4.54 -30.15
CA ASN A 58 22.35 5.36 -31.33
C ASN A 58 20.88 5.82 -31.42
N VAL A 59 19.92 5.01 -30.93
CA VAL A 59 18.49 5.40 -30.88
C VAL A 59 18.29 6.54 -29.88
N VAL A 60 18.90 6.43 -28.71
CA VAL A 60 18.81 7.46 -27.66
C VAL A 60 19.55 8.75 -28.07
N LEU A 61 20.71 8.61 -28.72
CA LEU A 61 21.44 9.74 -29.31
C LEU A 61 20.61 10.45 -30.38
N GLY A 62 19.80 9.73 -31.15
CA GLY A 62 18.85 10.30 -32.11
C GLY A 62 17.86 11.25 -31.44
N ILE A 63 17.31 10.90 -30.27
CA ILE A 63 16.42 11.75 -29.50
C ILE A 63 17.16 13.00 -28.98
N GLU A 64 18.36 12.84 -28.45
CA GLU A 64 19.19 13.95 -27.97
C GLU A 64 19.46 14.99 -29.07
N ASN A 65 19.78 14.52 -30.27
CA ASN A 65 20.08 15.38 -31.42
C ASN A 65 18.81 16.04 -32.03
N GLN A 66 17.67 15.33 -32.00
CA GLN A 66 16.41 15.85 -32.55
C GLN A 66 15.79 16.93 -31.68
N PHE A 67 15.98 16.87 -30.35
CA PHE A 67 15.40 17.79 -29.38
C PHE A 67 16.47 18.54 -28.54
N PRO A 68 17.44 19.22 -29.14
CA PRO A 68 18.56 19.82 -28.43
C PRO A 68 18.06 20.88 -27.41
N ARG A 69 18.73 20.96 -26.26
CA ARG A 69 18.42 21.91 -25.15
C ARG A 69 17.01 21.73 -24.54
N THR A 70 16.46 20.53 -24.60
CA THR A 70 15.16 20.20 -24.00
C THR A 70 15.32 19.17 -22.86
N LYS A 71 14.22 18.98 -22.10
CA LYS A 71 14.15 17.92 -21.10
C LYS A 71 14.37 16.55 -21.71
N ALA A 72 13.83 16.28 -22.90
CA ALA A 72 14.00 15.00 -23.59
C ALA A 72 15.47 14.74 -23.90
N ALA A 73 16.22 15.76 -24.39
CA ALA A 73 17.66 15.64 -24.63
C ALA A 73 18.45 15.38 -23.33
N ALA A 74 18.12 16.09 -22.26
CA ALA A 74 18.79 15.92 -20.98
C ALA A 74 18.57 14.51 -20.39
N LEU A 75 17.33 14.00 -20.44
CA LEU A 75 17.01 12.63 -20.01
C LEU A 75 17.64 11.57 -20.93
N ALA A 76 17.63 11.79 -22.25
CA ALA A 76 18.32 10.92 -23.21
C ALA A 76 19.83 10.83 -22.89
N ARG A 77 20.46 11.93 -22.50
CA ARG A 77 21.86 11.96 -22.09
C ARG A 77 22.13 11.10 -20.85
N ILE A 78 21.29 11.18 -19.81
CA ILE A 78 21.43 10.32 -18.62
C ILE A 78 21.22 8.85 -19.01
N LEU A 79 20.24 8.53 -19.86
CA LEU A 79 19.99 7.18 -20.34
C LEU A 79 21.18 6.64 -21.14
N ARG A 80 21.83 7.44 -21.99
CA ARG A 80 23.06 7.07 -22.68
C ARG A 80 24.19 6.73 -21.72
N ALA A 81 24.32 7.51 -20.63
CA ALA A 81 25.31 7.19 -19.60
C ALA A 81 25.01 5.84 -18.92
N ARG A 82 23.72 5.51 -18.65
CA ARG A 82 23.33 4.18 -18.16
C ARG A 82 23.73 3.06 -19.13
N ILE A 83 23.51 3.26 -20.43
CA ILE A 83 23.91 2.30 -21.47
C ILE A 83 25.42 2.07 -21.43
N LYS A 84 26.21 3.16 -21.34
CA LYS A 84 27.68 3.08 -21.24
C LYS A 84 28.16 2.40 -19.96
N LEU A 85 27.53 2.69 -18.80
CA LEU A 85 27.81 2.01 -17.53
C LEU A 85 27.54 0.51 -17.64
N ASN A 86 26.44 0.12 -18.25
CA ASN A 86 26.10 -1.29 -18.48
C ASN A 86 27.10 -1.99 -19.42
N ALA A 87 27.62 -1.25 -20.42
CA ALA A 87 28.67 -1.72 -21.34
C ALA A 87 30.07 -1.64 -20.72
N ARG A 88 30.24 -1.21 -19.46
CA ARG A 88 31.51 -0.94 -18.76
C ARG A 88 32.40 0.13 -19.44
N ASP A 89 31.81 0.99 -20.26
CA ASP A 89 32.46 2.21 -20.76
C ASP A 89 32.34 3.34 -19.70
N PHE A 90 33.05 3.16 -18.59
CA PHE A 90 32.96 4.05 -17.44
C PHE A 90 33.48 5.47 -17.76
N ALA A 91 34.56 5.59 -18.50
CA ALA A 91 35.12 6.89 -18.92
C ALA A 91 34.16 7.63 -19.86
N GLY A 92 33.56 6.93 -20.81
CA GLY A 92 32.53 7.48 -21.69
C GLY A 92 31.29 7.90 -20.95
N ALA A 93 30.83 7.12 -19.95
CA ALA A 93 29.70 7.46 -19.11
C ALA A 93 29.95 8.76 -18.29
N ALA A 94 31.13 8.87 -17.67
CA ALA A 94 31.52 10.06 -16.90
C ALA A 94 31.55 11.31 -17.79
N THR A 95 32.04 11.20 -19.04
CA THR A 95 32.08 12.30 -20.00
C THR A 95 30.69 12.75 -20.45
N VAL A 96 29.79 11.80 -20.72
CA VAL A 96 28.40 12.10 -21.10
C VAL A 96 27.65 12.82 -19.98
N LEU A 97 27.90 12.45 -18.72
CA LEU A 97 27.27 13.07 -17.55
C LEU A 97 27.83 14.43 -17.15
N ASP A 98 29.00 14.80 -17.69
CA ASP A 98 29.60 16.13 -17.51
C ASP A 98 28.90 17.16 -18.41
N SER A 99 27.67 17.53 -18.03
CA SER A 99 26.83 18.39 -18.85
C SER A 99 25.93 19.28 -18.01
N ARG A 100 26.04 20.59 -18.23
CA ARG A 100 25.17 21.60 -17.61
C ARG A 100 23.70 21.43 -18.01
N LEU A 101 23.44 20.90 -19.22
CA LEU A 101 22.09 20.68 -19.73
C LEU A 101 21.21 19.87 -18.76
N ILE A 102 21.79 18.90 -18.06
CA ILE A 102 21.03 18.07 -17.12
C ILE A 102 20.46 18.93 -15.99
N GLY A 103 21.27 19.75 -15.35
CA GLY A 103 20.83 20.64 -14.27
C GLY A 103 19.90 21.78 -14.75
N GLU A 104 20.09 22.24 -15.99
CA GLU A 104 19.25 23.31 -16.56
C GLU A 104 17.85 22.83 -16.96
N GLN A 105 17.71 21.56 -17.40
CA GLN A 105 16.48 21.05 -17.99
C GLN A 105 15.76 20.00 -17.13
N THR A 106 16.38 19.51 -16.05
CA THR A 106 15.84 18.47 -15.21
C THR A 106 16.06 18.74 -13.71
N SER A 107 15.35 18.01 -12.87
CA SER A 107 15.57 17.99 -11.41
C SER A 107 16.58 16.91 -11.00
N LEU A 108 17.36 16.34 -11.94
CA LEU A 108 18.21 15.17 -11.73
C LEU A 108 19.70 15.47 -11.64
N ALA A 109 20.11 16.72 -11.41
CA ALA A 109 21.52 17.09 -11.31
C ALA A 109 22.26 16.29 -10.23
N ASP A 110 21.64 16.11 -9.06
CA ASP A 110 22.17 15.30 -7.95
C ASP A 110 22.36 13.82 -8.33
N TYR A 111 21.43 13.22 -9.07
CA TYR A 111 21.53 11.86 -9.56
C TYR A 111 22.60 11.71 -10.63
N ALA A 112 22.71 12.68 -11.53
CA ALA A 112 23.74 12.71 -12.56
C ALA A 112 25.15 12.84 -11.97
N LEU A 113 25.33 13.70 -10.94
CA LEU A 113 26.60 13.80 -10.20
C LEU A 113 26.94 12.48 -9.51
N PHE A 114 25.99 11.82 -8.86
CA PHE A 114 26.20 10.51 -8.23
C PHE A 114 26.67 9.48 -9.27
N MET A 115 25.96 9.35 -10.39
CA MET A 115 26.32 8.41 -11.47
C MET A 115 27.67 8.74 -12.11
N ARG A 116 27.99 10.03 -12.26
CA ARG A 116 29.29 10.50 -12.78
C ARG A 116 30.44 10.10 -11.85
N ALA A 117 30.26 10.35 -10.55
CA ALA A 117 31.27 10.00 -9.55
C ALA A 117 31.49 8.47 -9.48
N ASP A 118 30.41 7.67 -9.52
CA ASP A 118 30.48 6.22 -9.56
C ASP A 118 31.23 5.73 -10.84
N ALA A 119 30.93 6.32 -12.00
CA ALA A 119 31.61 6.03 -13.26
C ALA A 119 33.13 6.37 -13.19
N LEU A 120 33.49 7.51 -12.62
CA LEU A 120 34.90 7.91 -12.42
C LEU A 120 35.64 6.96 -11.48
N GLU A 121 35.00 6.53 -10.39
CA GLU A 121 35.58 5.55 -9.46
C GLU A 121 35.84 4.22 -10.17
N GLN A 122 34.87 3.71 -10.93
CA GLN A 122 35.00 2.47 -11.67
C GLN A 122 36.04 2.58 -12.83
N ALA A 123 36.27 3.79 -13.35
CA ALA A 123 37.34 4.07 -14.30
C ALA A 123 38.74 4.20 -13.66
N GLY A 124 38.86 4.02 -12.33
CA GLY A 124 40.11 4.18 -11.58
C GLY A 124 40.50 5.63 -11.28
N LYS A 125 39.65 6.61 -11.64
CA LYS A 125 39.91 8.03 -11.44
C LYS A 125 39.48 8.49 -10.05
N THR A 126 40.07 7.89 -9.01
CA THR A 126 39.65 8.00 -7.61
C THR A 126 39.55 9.46 -7.10
N GLN A 127 40.52 10.33 -7.46
CA GLN A 127 40.53 11.72 -7.00
C GLN A 127 39.41 12.55 -7.64
N GLU A 128 39.17 12.34 -8.96
CA GLU A 128 38.06 12.98 -9.66
C GLU A 128 36.70 12.51 -9.10
N ALA A 129 36.56 11.20 -8.86
CA ALA A 129 35.35 10.61 -8.25
C ALA A 129 35.06 11.24 -6.87
N ARG A 130 36.05 11.34 -6.00
CA ARG A 130 35.92 11.97 -4.68
C ARG A 130 35.47 13.41 -4.78
N ALA A 131 36.07 14.21 -5.68
CA ALA A 131 35.68 15.59 -5.88
C ALA A 131 34.20 15.74 -6.32
N VAL A 132 33.73 14.89 -7.24
CA VAL A 132 32.33 14.92 -7.71
C VAL A 132 31.34 14.46 -6.64
N PHE A 133 31.68 13.43 -5.83
CA PHE A 133 30.85 13.05 -4.68
C PHE A 133 30.79 14.17 -3.64
N GLN A 134 31.91 14.87 -3.37
CA GLN A 134 31.92 16.02 -2.46
C GLN A 134 31.10 17.18 -2.99
N GLN A 135 31.17 17.46 -4.29
CA GLN A 135 30.32 18.44 -4.95
C GLN A 135 28.82 18.12 -4.74
N LEU A 136 28.41 16.86 -4.93
CA LEU A 136 27.04 16.44 -4.70
C LEU A 136 26.59 16.74 -3.26
N ILE A 137 27.43 16.36 -2.26
CA ILE A 137 27.10 16.56 -0.84
C ILE A 137 26.94 18.05 -0.52
N GLN A 138 27.78 18.90 -1.09
CA GLN A 138 27.78 20.35 -0.83
C GLN A 138 26.62 21.06 -1.53
N GLU A 139 26.38 20.77 -2.81
CA GLU A 139 25.35 21.45 -3.61
C GLU A 139 23.94 20.89 -3.38
N TYR A 140 23.82 19.61 -3.01
CA TYR A 140 22.54 18.89 -2.87
C TYR A 140 22.43 18.13 -1.54
N PRO A 141 22.58 18.78 -0.37
CA PRO A 141 22.57 18.09 0.93
C PRO A 141 21.23 17.39 1.23
N GLY A 142 20.11 17.83 0.62
CA GLY A 142 18.79 17.19 0.72
C GLY A 142 18.53 16.05 -0.27
N SER A 143 19.52 15.70 -1.11
CA SER A 143 19.42 14.57 -2.04
C SER A 143 19.39 13.24 -1.32
N LEU A 144 18.57 12.30 -1.81
CA LEU A 144 18.60 10.91 -1.33
C LEU A 144 19.92 10.20 -1.67
N ARG A 145 20.77 10.79 -2.53
CA ARG A 145 22.11 10.29 -2.88
C ARG A 145 23.22 10.85 -1.98
N ALA A 146 22.95 11.91 -1.21
CA ALA A 146 23.97 12.57 -0.39
C ALA A 146 24.58 11.62 0.67
N ARG A 147 23.74 10.79 1.33
CA ARG A 147 24.20 9.77 2.26
C ARG A 147 25.14 8.75 1.59
N ASP A 148 24.72 8.22 0.47
CA ASP A 148 25.51 7.20 -0.26
C ASP A 148 26.82 7.82 -0.77
N ALA A 149 26.79 9.07 -1.25
CA ALA A 149 27.97 9.82 -1.66
C ALA A 149 28.96 10.01 -0.50
N ALA A 150 28.48 10.39 0.69
CA ALA A 150 29.33 10.55 1.86
C ALA A 150 30.02 9.24 2.27
N LEU A 151 29.28 8.13 2.24
CA LEU A 151 29.86 6.81 2.54
C LEU A 151 30.91 6.40 1.48
N ARG A 152 30.68 6.72 0.20
CA ARG A 152 31.67 6.47 -0.88
C ARG A 152 32.93 7.32 -0.71
N VAL A 153 32.79 8.62 -0.36
CA VAL A 153 33.96 9.47 -0.04
C VAL A 153 34.75 8.91 1.15
N ALA A 154 34.04 8.44 2.18
CA ALA A 154 34.68 7.84 3.35
C ALA A 154 35.49 6.57 2.98
N ASP A 155 34.91 5.68 2.14
CA ASP A 155 35.60 4.49 1.65
C ASP A 155 36.86 4.84 0.81
N LEU A 156 36.76 5.85 -0.06
CA LEU A 156 37.88 6.35 -0.85
C LEU A 156 39.00 6.97 0.03
N LEU A 157 38.64 7.69 1.11
CA LEU A 157 39.59 8.23 2.08
C LEU A 157 40.32 7.10 2.83
N VAL A 158 39.62 6.07 3.26
CA VAL A 158 40.22 4.88 3.89
C VAL A 158 41.22 4.19 2.95
N LYS A 159 40.83 3.99 1.70
CA LYS A 159 41.68 3.36 0.66
C LYS A 159 42.92 4.19 0.30
N SER A 160 42.82 5.53 0.38
CA SER A 160 43.96 6.43 0.09
C SER A 160 44.88 6.67 1.30
N GLY A 161 44.57 6.11 2.46
CA GLY A 161 45.34 6.31 3.70
C GLY A 161 44.95 7.54 4.52
N ASP A 162 43.93 8.29 4.08
CA ASP A 162 43.42 9.51 4.72
C ASP A 162 42.30 9.22 5.74
N ALA A 163 42.33 8.05 6.40
CA ALA A 163 41.26 7.58 7.29
C ALA A 163 40.91 8.57 8.43
N ALA A 164 41.87 9.38 8.86
CA ALA A 164 41.66 10.39 9.91
C ALA A 164 40.61 11.47 9.57
N ALA A 165 40.30 11.68 8.28
CA ALA A 165 39.29 12.63 7.83
C ALA A 165 37.84 12.08 7.89
N VAL A 166 37.67 10.75 7.95
CA VAL A 166 36.34 10.07 7.89
C VAL A 166 35.41 10.46 9.05
N PRO A 167 35.85 10.52 10.31
CA PRO A 167 34.96 10.86 11.42
C PRO A 167 34.32 12.25 11.30
N LEU A 168 35.04 13.23 10.76
CA LEU A 168 34.50 14.57 10.52
C LEU A 168 33.48 14.54 9.37
N LEU A 169 33.77 13.83 8.28
CA LEU A 169 32.88 13.70 7.12
C LEU A 169 31.56 13.04 7.47
N LEU A 170 31.59 11.97 8.28
CA LEU A 170 30.40 11.19 8.62
C LEU A 170 29.77 11.60 9.96
N LYS A 171 30.19 12.72 10.56
CA LYS A 171 29.76 13.15 11.89
C LYS A 171 28.25 13.15 12.06
N ASP A 172 27.53 13.78 11.14
CA ASP A 172 26.08 13.96 11.25
C ASP A 172 25.34 12.62 11.08
N LEU A 173 25.80 11.76 10.18
CA LEU A 173 25.27 10.40 10.02
C LEU A 173 25.53 9.53 11.25
N ALA A 174 26.73 9.60 11.81
CA ALA A 174 27.10 8.87 13.02
C ALA A 174 26.32 9.37 14.26
N GLN A 175 26.05 10.67 14.36
CA GLN A 175 25.20 11.23 15.41
C GLN A 175 23.74 10.81 15.29
N ALA A 176 23.26 10.57 14.05
CA ALA A 176 21.93 10.02 13.76
C ALA A 176 21.84 8.49 13.90
N ASP A 177 22.86 7.84 14.46
CA ASP A 177 22.96 6.37 14.63
C ASP A 177 22.89 5.58 13.32
N ASP A 178 23.36 6.18 12.21
CA ASP A 178 23.48 5.47 10.94
C ASP A 178 24.51 4.33 11.06
N ALA A 179 24.03 3.09 10.94
CA ALA A 179 24.83 1.90 11.22
C ALA A 179 26.06 1.79 10.32
N THR A 180 25.90 2.05 9.02
CA THR A 180 27.02 1.98 8.06
C THR A 180 28.05 3.07 8.33
N ALA A 181 27.57 4.30 8.60
CA ALA A 181 28.46 5.41 8.95
C ALA A 181 29.23 5.16 10.25
N LEU A 182 28.57 4.61 11.27
CA LEU A 182 29.22 4.21 12.52
C LEU A 182 30.27 3.12 12.27
N LEU A 183 29.96 2.10 11.47
CA LEU A 183 30.92 1.04 11.17
C LEU A 183 32.15 1.57 10.44
N VAL A 184 31.95 2.38 9.39
CA VAL A 184 33.06 2.98 8.60
C VAL A 184 33.89 3.91 9.49
N THR A 185 33.24 4.71 10.34
CA THR A 185 33.93 5.61 11.28
C THR A 185 34.76 4.82 12.30
N ALA A 186 34.24 3.72 12.87
CA ALA A 186 34.97 2.88 13.80
C ALA A 186 36.20 2.24 13.16
N LYS A 187 36.08 1.71 11.93
CA LYS A 187 37.18 1.18 11.14
C LYS A 187 38.27 2.25 10.85
N ALA A 188 37.83 3.47 10.52
CA ALA A 188 38.73 4.59 10.28
C ALA A 188 39.55 4.98 11.52
N TYR A 189 38.93 4.95 12.73
CA TYR A 189 39.62 5.15 13.96
C TYR A 189 40.68 4.03 14.25
N GLU A 190 40.31 2.76 13.98
CA GLU A 190 41.27 1.65 14.11
C GLU A 190 42.48 1.83 13.17
N GLN A 191 42.21 2.17 11.90
CA GLN A 191 43.26 2.40 10.91
C GLN A 191 44.17 3.58 11.31
N SER A 192 43.63 4.58 11.99
CA SER A 192 44.37 5.71 12.53
C SER A 192 45.00 5.42 13.92
N SER A 193 44.98 4.14 14.34
CA SER A 193 45.52 3.67 15.65
C SER A 193 44.80 4.27 16.87
N ASP A 194 43.61 4.81 16.75
CA ASP A 194 42.78 5.32 17.84
C ASP A 194 41.78 4.25 18.32
N GLN A 195 42.32 3.25 19.02
CA GLN A 195 41.52 2.13 19.51
C GLN A 195 40.40 2.54 20.48
N ASN A 196 40.64 3.59 21.28
CA ASN A 196 39.65 4.07 22.27
C ASN A 196 38.42 4.64 21.57
N ARG A 197 38.58 5.52 20.57
CA ARG A 197 37.45 6.06 19.78
C ARG A 197 36.81 4.98 18.91
N ALA A 198 37.56 4.05 18.37
CA ALA A 198 37.04 2.90 17.66
C ALA A 198 36.08 2.08 18.54
N LEU A 199 36.52 1.72 19.75
CA LEU A 199 35.69 0.97 20.71
C LEU A 199 34.41 1.72 21.09
N VAL A 200 34.49 3.00 21.38
CA VAL A 200 33.33 3.84 21.71
C VAL A 200 32.34 3.84 20.54
N THR A 201 32.84 3.94 19.29
CA THR A 201 31.98 3.98 18.08
C THR A 201 31.35 2.62 17.80
N TYR A 202 32.08 1.49 17.95
CA TYR A 202 31.51 0.15 17.86
C TYR A 202 30.45 -0.11 18.93
N ARG A 203 30.65 0.37 20.18
CA ARG A 203 29.62 0.27 21.21
C ARG A 203 28.40 1.08 20.85
N ARG A 204 28.54 2.30 20.32
CA ARG A 204 27.42 3.09 19.84
C ARG A 204 26.66 2.34 18.75
N LEU A 205 27.35 1.76 17.76
CA LEU A 205 26.72 0.94 16.73
C LEU A 205 25.94 -0.24 17.33
N TYR A 206 26.55 -1.00 18.24
CA TYR A 206 25.94 -2.19 18.83
C TYR A 206 24.70 -1.88 19.68
N PHE A 207 24.75 -0.79 20.47
CA PHE A 207 23.65 -0.44 21.38
C PHE A 207 22.58 0.43 20.74
N PHE A 208 22.91 1.31 19.81
CA PHE A 208 21.98 2.32 19.26
C PHE A 208 21.44 1.94 17.88
N ALA A 209 22.12 1.06 17.16
CA ALA A 209 21.65 0.50 15.90
C ALA A 209 21.59 -1.05 15.91
N PRO A 210 21.01 -1.70 16.96
CA PRO A 210 21.12 -3.14 17.19
C PRO A 210 20.38 -4.00 16.15
N ALA A 211 19.43 -3.43 15.41
CA ALA A 211 18.66 -4.14 14.40
C ALA A 211 19.36 -4.18 13.04
N SER A 212 20.46 -3.46 12.88
CA SER A 212 21.22 -3.39 11.63
C SER A 212 22.06 -4.65 11.39
N THR A 213 22.43 -4.89 10.13
CA THR A 213 23.35 -5.98 9.74
C THR A 213 24.76 -5.79 10.29
N GLU A 214 25.18 -4.55 10.47
CA GLU A 214 26.49 -4.13 10.97
C GLU A 214 26.67 -4.41 12.48
N SER A 215 25.58 -4.56 13.21
CA SER A 215 25.61 -4.78 14.67
C SER A 215 26.38 -6.05 15.07
N ALA A 216 26.34 -7.10 14.26
CA ALA A 216 27.08 -8.34 14.50
C ALA A 216 28.60 -8.14 14.40
N GLU A 217 29.05 -7.37 13.39
CA GLU A 217 30.46 -7.02 13.22
C GLU A 217 30.96 -6.13 14.38
N ALA A 218 30.10 -5.19 14.83
CA ALA A 218 30.41 -4.36 15.98
C ALA A 218 30.64 -5.20 17.26
N ALA A 219 29.78 -6.20 17.51
CA ALA A 219 29.93 -7.11 18.65
C ALA A 219 31.27 -7.87 18.62
N THR A 220 31.64 -8.39 17.46
CA THR A 220 32.92 -9.08 17.24
C THR A 220 34.11 -8.13 17.46
N SER A 221 34.04 -6.90 16.96
CA SER A 221 35.09 -5.89 17.13
C SER A 221 35.26 -5.41 18.57
N ILE A 222 34.13 -5.24 19.29
CA ILE A 222 34.17 -4.93 20.73
C ILE A 222 34.93 -5.99 21.50
N THR A 223 34.66 -7.27 21.25
CA THR A 223 35.36 -8.39 21.91
C THR A 223 36.86 -8.44 21.53
N ARG A 224 37.16 -8.25 20.24
CA ARG A 224 38.54 -8.20 19.74
C ARG A 224 39.38 -7.06 20.36
N LEU A 225 38.73 -5.93 20.63
CA LEU A 225 39.36 -4.79 21.34
C LEU A 225 39.40 -4.94 22.87
N GLY A 226 39.16 -6.15 23.39
CA GLY A 226 39.28 -6.46 24.82
C GLY A 226 38.11 -5.95 25.70
N SER A 227 36.95 -5.63 25.10
CA SER A 227 35.77 -5.18 25.82
C SER A 227 34.61 -6.20 25.70
N THR A 228 33.48 -5.91 26.32
CA THR A 228 32.30 -6.78 26.32
C THR A 228 31.08 -6.08 25.72
N THR A 229 30.14 -6.87 25.23
CA THR A 229 28.84 -6.40 24.77
C THR A 229 27.83 -6.19 25.91
N THR A 230 28.28 -6.25 27.13
CA THR A 230 27.46 -5.89 28.30
C THR A 230 27.28 -4.37 28.34
N PRO A 231 26.08 -3.83 28.52
CA PRO A 231 25.86 -2.39 28.56
C PRO A 231 26.63 -1.78 29.79
N ALA A 232 27.34 -0.70 29.54
CA ALA A 232 28.07 0.01 30.58
C ALA A 232 27.20 1.06 31.28
N THR A 233 26.20 1.57 30.59
CA THR A 233 25.29 2.63 31.05
C THR A 233 23.83 2.24 30.94
N VAL A 234 22.97 2.93 31.68
CA VAL A 234 21.51 2.83 31.56
C VAL A 234 21.06 3.13 30.11
N GLU A 235 21.66 4.15 29.51
CA GLU A 235 21.33 4.59 28.15
C GLU A 235 21.59 3.47 27.11
N GLU A 236 22.77 2.83 27.17
CA GLU A 236 23.08 1.68 26.29
C GLU A 236 22.07 0.55 26.46
N ALA A 237 21.73 0.21 27.72
CA ALA A 237 20.84 -0.91 28.02
C ALA A 237 19.40 -0.67 27.45
N ILE A 238 18.83 0.48 27.78
CA ILE A 238 17.44 0.79 27.39
C ILE A 238 17.32 1.13 25.90
N THR A 239 18.27 1.90 25.36
CA THR A 239 18.22 2.22 23.92
C THR A 239 18.27 0.96 23.07
N ARG A 240 19.13 -0.01 23.42
CA ARG A 240 19.18 -1.29 22.71
C ARG A 240 17.83 -2.02 22.75
N ALA A 241 17.22 -2.13 23.94
CA ALA A 241 15.93 -2.80 24.10
C ALA A 241 14.82 -2.10 23.30
N ASP A 242 14.73 -0.78 23.38
CA ASP A 242 13.74 0.03 22.67
C ASP A 242 13.91 -0.03 21.15
N ARG A 243 15.14 0.06 20.65
CA ARG A 243 15.40 -0.03 19.20
C ARG A 243 15.06 -1.41 18.65
N LEU A 244 15.33 -2.49 19.37
CA LEU A 244 14.92 -3.85 19.00
C LEU A 244 13.40 -4.01 19.04
N TYR A 245 12.74 -3.43 20.04
CA TYR A 245 11.28 -3.42 20.15
C TYR A 245 10.64 -2.69 18.95
N VAL A 246 11.08 -1.49 18.63
CA VAL A 246 10.60 -0.70 17.49
C VAL A 246 10.84 -1.44 16.15
N ALA A 247 11.99 -2.11 16.02
CA ALA A 247 12.32 -2.95 14.87
C ALA A 247 11.54 -4.29 14.83
N LYS A 248 10.62 -4.53 15.79
CA LYS A 248 9.82 -5.75 15.92
C LYS A 248 10.65 -7.03 16.11
N LYS A 249 11.90 -6.91 16.54
CA LYS A 249 12.76 -8.03 16.96
C LYS A 249 12.44 -8.41 18.40
N PHE A 250 11.21 -8.89 18.61
CA PHE A 250 10.63 -8.99 19.96
C PHE A 250 11.34 -9.98 20.88
N ALA A 251 11.88 -11.08 20.38
CA ALA A 251 12.63 -12.02 21.20
C ALA A 251 13.94 -11.38 21.74
N ASP A 252 14.65 -10.65 20.87
CA ASP A 252 15.88 -9.95 21.23
C ASP A 252 15.58 -8.76 22.16
N ALA A 253 14.47 -8.04 21.91
CA ALA A 253 14.00 -6.95 22.76
C ALA A 253 13.68 -7.46 24.18
N LEU A 254 12.98 -8.59 24.30
CA LEU A 254 12.68 -9.21 25.60
C LEU A 254 13.97 -9.52 26.37
N SER A 255 14.95 -10.14 25.71
CA SER A 255 16.25 -10.41 26.33
C SER A 255 16.93 -9.12 26.79
N ALA A 256 16.98 -8.10 25.93
CA ALA A 256 17.61 -6.83 26.24
C ALA A 256 16.93 -6.08 27.40
N TYR A 257 15.59 -6.11 27.52
CA TYR A 257 14.88 -5.57 28.68
C TYR A 257 15.20 -6.37 29.96
N ASN A 258 15.26 -7.71 29.87
CA ASN A 258 15.63 -8.54 31.03
C ASN A 258 17.04 -8.20 31.53
N ASP A 259 18.02 -8.06 30.64
CA ASP A 259 19.38 -7.70 30.93
C ASP A 259 19.47 -6.28 31.55
N ALA A 260 18.71 -5.33 30.98
CA ALA A 260 18.63 -3.97 31.49
C ALA A 260 18.05 -3.91 32.90
N PHE A 261 16.97 -4.63 33.17
CA PHE A 261 16.34 -4.64 34.51
C PHE A 261 17.22 -5.32 35.56
N ALA A 262 17.91 -6.40 35.17
CA ALA A 262 18.82 -7.11 36.07
C ALA A 262 20.02 -6.25 36.45
N LYS A 263 20.61 -5.52 35.49
CA LYS A 263 21.81 -4.73 35.72
C LYS A 263 21.51 -3.34 36.28
N PHE A 264 20.40 -2.73 35.84
CA PHE A 264 20.01 -1.37 36.21
C PHE A 264 18.56 -1.35 36.72
N PRO A 265 18.28 -1.74 37.96
CA PRO A 265 16.90 -1.87 38.47
C PRO A 265 16.05 -0.60 38.31
N ALA A 266 16.64 0.59 38.32
CA ALA A 266 15.95 1.86 38.09
C ALA A 266 15.31 1.98 36.68
N THR A 267 15.72 1.13 35.73
CA THR A 267 15.11 1.08 34.37
C THR A 267 13.77 0.34 34.34
N THR A 268 13.39 -0.31 35.45
CA THR A 268 12.10 -1.01 35.57
C THR A 268 10.95 -0.01 35.77
N THR A 269 10.80 0.89 34.80
CA THR A 269 9.67 1.83 34.74
C THR A 269 8.40 1.11 34.28
N THR A 270 7.24 1.69 34.57
CA THR A 270 5.95 1.17 34.13
C THR A 270 5.88 0.97 32.61
N GLU A 271 6.41 1.93 31.87
CA GLU A 271 6.41 1.87 30.40
C GLU A 271 7.35 0.78 29.87
N ASN A 272 8.56 0.68 30.42
CA ASN A 272 9.51 -0.37 30.02
C ASN A 272 9.00 -1.76 30.40
N GLN A 273 8.29 -1.87 31.53
CA GLN A 273 7.62 -3.11 31.95
C GLN A 273 6.51 -3.51 30.97
N LEU A 274 5.71 -2.54 30.51
CA LEU A 274 4.70 -2.77 29.47
C LEU A 274 5.37 -3.22 28.16
N ARG A 275 6.39 -2.50 27.67
CA ARG A 275 7.11 -2.86 26.43
C ARG A 275 7.71 -4.26 26.50
N ARG A 276 8.32 -4.61 27.64
CA ARG A 276 8.82 -5.96 27.90
C ARG A 276 7.71 -7.00 27.80
N GLY A 277 6.54 -6.73 28.41
CA GLY A 277 5.38 -7.59 28.35
C GLY A 277 4.83 -7.78 26.93
N ILE A 278 4.73 -6.70 26.15
CA ILE A 278 4.31 -6.74 24.74
C ILE A 278 5.35 -7.49 23.88
N ALA A 279 6.65 -7.29 24.15
CA ALA A 279 7.70 -8.05 23.48
C ALA A 279 7.57 -9.56 23.75
N ALA A 280 7.32 -9.95 25.01
CA ALA A 280 7.10 -11.34 25.39
C ALA A 280 5.84 -11.94 24.74
N TYR A 281 4.72 -11.20 24.72
CA TYR A 281 3.49 -11.59 24.03
C TYR A 281 3.72 -11.79 22.52
N SER A 282 4.42 -10.86 21.88
CA SER A 282 4.71 -10.91 20.45
C SER A 282 5.71 -12.02 20.09
N ALA A 283 6.65 -12.31 20.98
CA ALA A 283 7.58 -13.44 20.87
C ALA A 283 6.96 -14.80 21.28
N ARG A 284 5.67 -14.83 21.63
CA ARG A 284 4.95 -16.04 22.12
C ARG A 284 5.56 -16.70 23.36
N LYS A 285 6.13 -15.88 24.23
CA LYS A 285 6.69 -16.30 25.54
C LYS A 285 5.64 -16.08 26.64
N THR A 286 4.64 -16.98 26.69
CA THR A 286 3.47 -16.82 27.57
C THR A 286 3.82 -16.57 29.04
N PRO A 287 4.72 -17.33 29.73
CA PRO A 287 5.05 -17.06 31.13
C PRO A 287 5.65 -15.68 31.35
N ASP A 288 6.60 -15.26 30.47
CA ASP A 288 7.23 -13.94 30.55
C ASP A 288 6.22 -12.81 30.31
N ALA A 289 5.29 -12.99 29.33
CA ALA A 289 4.25 -12.03 29.05
C ALA A 289 3.31 -11.85 30.27
N VAL A 290 2.83 -12.96 30.85
CA VAL A 290 1.99 -12.93 32.05
C VAL A 290 2.71 -12.23 33.19
N ALA A 291 3.97 -12.61 33.49
CA ALA A 291 4.73 -12.00 34.58
C ALA A 291 4.95 -10.50 34.37
N ALA A 292 5.30 -10.09 33.14
CA ALA A 292 5.60 -8.68 32.85
C ALA A 292 4.34 -7.82 32.83
N LEU A 293 3.26 -8.26 32.16
CA LEU A 293 2.03 -7.48 32.03
C LEU A 293 1.26 -7.38 33.35
N SER A 294 1.28 -8.44 34.18
CA SER A 294 0.68 -8.42 35.51
C SER A 294 1.40 -7.47 36.47
N ALA A 295 2.70 -7.29 36.29
CA ALA A 295 3.50 -6.40 37.13
C ALA A 295 3.29 -4.89 36.84
N VAL A 296 2.59 -4.51 35.78
CA VAL A 296 2.22 -3.12 35.51
C VAL A 296 1.19 -2.70 36.57
N PRO A 297 1.46 -1.66 37.38
CA PRO A 297 0.61 -1.34 38.54
C PRO A 297 -0.77 -0.81 38.14
N THR A 298 -1.77 -1.05 38.97
CA THR A 298 -3.16 -0.58 38.75
C THR A 298 -3.26 0.94 38.68
N SER A 299 -2.34 1.66 39.32
CA SER A 299 -2.26 3.13 39.30
C SER A 299 -1.71 3.72 38.00
N ALA A 300 -1.27 2.88 37.05
CA ALA A 300 -0.65 3.34 35.81
C ALA A 300 -1.63 3.85 34.73
N GLY A 301 -2.93 3.97 35.01
CA GLY A 301 -3.91 4.51 34.09
C GLY A 301 -3.97 3.74 32.77
N GLU A 302 -3.89 4.44 31.62
CA GLU A 302 -3.98 3.82 30.28
C GLU A 302 -2.88 2.78 30.01
N THR A 303 -1.68 2.93 30.62
CA THR A 303 -0.62 1.91 30.55
C THR A 303 -1.04 0.58 31.16
N ARG A 304 -1.82 0.61 32.27
CA ARG A 304 -2.42 -0.59 32.85
C ARG A 304 -3.51 -1.15 31.96
N ALA A 305 -4.35 -0.28 31.37
CA ALA A 305 -5.40 -0.72 30.44
C ALA A 305 -4.81 -1.45 29.23
N GLU A 306 -3.71 -0.95 28.66
CA GLU A 306 -2.98 -1.60 27.59
C GLU A 306 -2.35 -2.93 28.04
N ALA A 307 -1.77 -2.97 29.24
CA ALA A 307 -1.25 -4.21 29.80
C ALA A 307 -2.31 -5.28 29.94
N LEU A 308 -3.50 -4.93 30.47
CA LEU A 308 -4.65 -5.85 30.59
C LEU A 308 -5.16 -6.34 29.22
N PHE A 309 -5.15 -5.46 28.21
CA PHE A 309 -5.51 -5.84 26.85
C PHE A 309 -4.62 -6.94 26.29
N TYR A 310 -3.29 -6.82 26.45
CA TYR A 310 -2.36 -7.87 26.00
C TYR A 310 -2.38 -9.09 26.92
N LEU A 311 -2.62 -8.91 28.21
CA LEU A 311 -2.73 -10.00 29.17
C LEU A 311 -3.94 -10.90 28.88
N ALA A 312 -5.12 -10.31 28.59
CA ALA A 312 -6.32 -11.05 28.22
C ALA A 312 -6.06 -11.90 26.97
N GLN A 313 -5.44 -11.33 25.94
CA GLN A 313 -5.06 -12.04 24.72
C GLN A 313 -4.00 -13.14 25.00
N THR A 314 -3.06 -12.89 25.93
CA THR A 314 -2.04 -13.88 26.32
C THR A 314 -2.71 -15.11 26.89
N TYR A 315 -3.66 -14.93 27.82
CA TYR A 315 -4.43 -16.04 28.40
C TYR A 315 -5.30 -16.75 27.35
N ALA A 316 -5.96 -16.00 26.47
CA ALA A 316 -6.79 -16.58 25.41
C ALA A 316 -5.98 -17.46 24.45
N ARG A 317 -4.79 -17.00 24.02
CA ARG A 317 -3.88 -17.78 23.17
C ARG A 317 -3.37 -19.06 23.87
N ALA A 318 -3.22 -19.01 25.20
CA ALA A 318 -2.91 -20.17 26.03
C ALA A 318 -4.13 -21.05 26.32
N ARG A 319 -5.32 -20.71 25.82
CA ARG A 319 -6.61 -21.38 26.09
C ARG A 319 -7.01 -21.35 27.57
N GLN A 320 -6.51 -20.39 28.30
CA GLN A 320 -6.86 -20.13 29.72
C GLN A 320 -8.04 -19.16 29.77
N TRP A 321 -9.23 -19.68 29.38
CA TRP A 321 -10.42 -18.84 29.11
C TRP A 321 -10.95 -18.15 30.36
N GLU A 322 -10.90 -18.77 31.54
CA GLU A 322 -11.32 -18.15 32.79
C GLU A 322 -10.47 -16.92 33.13
N GLN A 323 -9.14 -17.03 32.97
CA GLN A 323 -8.22 -15.92 33.20
C GLN A 323 -8.41 -14.83 32.14
N ALA A 324 -8.64 -15.20 30.88
CA ALA A 324 -8.95 -14.24 29.82
C ALA A 324 -10.23 -13.44 30.13
N ARG A 325 -11.30 -14.11 30.57
CA ARG A 325 -12.55 -13.46 31.00
C ARG A 325 -12.32 -12.55 32.19
N ALA A 326 -11.68 -13.04 33.26
CA ALA A 326 -11.43 -12.26 34.46
C ALA A 326 -10.63 -10.99 34.16
N THR A 327 -9.62 -11.10 33.28
CA THR A 327 -8.78 -9.97 32.86
C THR A 327 -9.56 -8.94 32.03
N ALA A 328 -10.40 -9.41 31.07
CA ALA A 328 -11.24 -8.52 30.28
C ALA A 328 -12.28 -7.79 31.12
N GLU A 329 -12.85 -8.48 32.13
CA GLU A 329 -13.80 -7.90 33.08
C GLU A 329 -13.13 -6.91 34.06
N GLU A 330 -11.87 -7.19 34.49
CA GLU A 330 -11.06 -6.23 35.25
C GLU A 330 -10.86 -4.94 34.42
N LEU A 331 -10.50 -5.09 33.15
CA LEU A 331 -10.32 -3.97 32.22
C LEU A 331 -11.60 -3.15 32.07
N ARG A 332 -12.76 -3.82 31.85
CA ARG A 332 -14.05 -3.17 31.73
C ARG A 332 -14.44 -2.41 32.99
N LYS A 333 -14.18 -2.97 34.17
CA LYS A 333 -14.54 -2.38 35.47
C LYS A 333 -13.62 -1.20 35.82
N ALA A 334 -12.31 -1.34 35.60
CA ALA A 334 -11.33 -0.34 36.00
C ALA A 334 -11.19 0.78 34.96
N PHE A 335 -11.36 0.48 33.66
CA PHE A 335 -11.10 1.39 32.55
C PHE A 335 -12.23 1.37 31.52
N PRO A 336 -13.50 1.68 31.91
CA PRO A 336 -14.66 1.55 31.01
C PRO A 336 -14.60 2.45 29.77
N ASN A 337 -13.89 3.58 29.85
CA ASN A 337 -13.76 4.56 28.78
C ASN A 337 -12.46 4.41 27.94
N SER A 338 -11.61 3.46 28.29
CA SER A 338 -10.39 3.18 27.52
C SER A 338 -10.73 2.52 26.19
N ASN A 339 -10.03 2.94 25.12
CA ASN A 339 -10.14 2.28 23.81
C ASN A 339 -9.64 0.82 23.83
N PHE A 340 -8.81 0.43 24.82
CA PHE A 340 -8.37 -0.95 24.98
C PHE A 340 -9.49 -1.87 25.45
N THR A 341 -10.51 -1.34 26.13
CA THR A 341 -11.58 -2.16 26.70
C THR A 341 -12.42 -2.86 25.62
N PRO A 342 -13.08 -2.18 24.67
CA PRO A 342 -13.80 -2.85 23.60
C PRO A 342 -12.87 -3.74 22.73
N ARG A 343 -11.66 -3.28 22.48
CA ARG A 343 -10.66 -4.04 21.72
C ARG A 343 -10.29 -5.36 22.37
N ALA A 344 -10.23 -5.42 23.72
CA ALA A 344 -9.90 -6.66 24.42
C ALA A 344 -10.97 -7.74 24.21
N PHE A 345 -12.25 -7.35 24.35
CA PHE A 345 -13.36 -8.29 24.12
C PHE A 345 -13.37 -8.80 22.68
N VAL A 346 -13.22 -7.91 21.69
CA VAL A 346 -13.19 -8.31 20.28
C VAL A 346 -12.00 -9.21 19.98
N ALA A 347 -10.79 -8.83 20.42
CA ALA A 347 -9.57 -9.60 20.15
C ALA A 347 -9.61 -10.99 20.78
N VAL A 348 -10.13 -11.11 22.01
CA VAL A 348 -10.30 -12.42 22.66
C VAL A 348 -11.37 -13.24 21.96
N GLY A 349 -12.48 -12.63 21.53
CA GLY A 349 -13.52 -13.29 20.73
C GLY A 349 -12.95 -13.87 19.42
N GLN A 350 -12.14 -13.10 18.68
CA GLN A 350 -11.46 -13.57 17.47
C GLN A 350 -10.50 -14.75 17.75
N ILE A 351 -9.71 -14.66 18.83
CA ILE A 351 -8.82 -15.77 19.24
C ILE A 351 -9.65 -17.02 19.56
N ALA A 352 -10.83 -16.88 20.16
CA ALA A 352 -11.72 -17.99 20.46
C ALA A 352 -12.29 -18.64 19.18
N GLU A 353 -12.64 -17.84 18.17
CA GLU A 353 -13.07 -18.32 16.84
C GLU A 353 -11.94 -19.11 16.15
N GLU A 354 -10.73 -18.56 16.11
CA GLU A 354 -9.54 -19.23 15.58
C GLU A 354 -9.25 -20.55 16.31
N ALA A 355 -9.47 -20.58 17.63
CA ALA A 355 -9.34 -21.76 18.48
C ALA A 355 -10.50 -22.77 18.34
N LYS A 356 -11.51 -22.46 17.49
CA LYS A 356 -12.74 -23.23 17.30
C LYS A 356 -13.52 -23.44 18.60
N ASN A 357 -13.59 -22.43 19.43
CA ASN A 357 -14.39 -22.38 20.65
C ASN A 357 -15.57 -21.40 20.51
N PRO A 358 -16.69 -21.83 19.89
CA PRO A 358 -17.83 -20.93 19.62
C PRO A 358 -18.49 -20.40 20.87
N GLY A 359 -18.44 -21.11 22.00
CA GLY A 359 -18.98 -20.66 23.27
C GLY A 359 -18.28 -19.42 23.80
N GLU A 360 -16.94 -19.41 23.79
CA GLU A 360 -16.14 -18.25 24.18
C GLU A 360 -16.27 -17.11 23.17
N ALA A 361 -16.23 -17.41 21.87
CA ALA A 361 -16.41 -16.42 20.83
C ALA A 361 -17.74 -15.66 20.99
N SER A 362 -18.84 -16.39 21.15
CA SER A 362 -20.17 -15.81 21.37
C SER A 362 -20.24 -14.99 22.67
N TYR A 363 -19.63 -15.46 23.77
CA TYR A 363 -19.57 -14.72 25.03
C TYR A 363 -18.89 -13.35 24.83
N PHE A 364 -17.68 -13.34 24.27
CA PHE A 364 -16.90 -12.12 24.10
C PHE A 364 -17.51 -11.17 23.08
N ASN A 365 -18.04 -11.66 21.96
CA ASN A 365 -18.71 -10.85 20.94
C ASN A 365 -19.98 -10.19 21.52
N ARG A 366 -20.80 -10.91 22.27
CA ARG A 366 -21.99 -10.37 22.93
C ARG A 366 -21.64 -9.34 24.01
N ALA A 367 -20.62 -9.61 24.82
CA ALA A 367 -20.15 -8.68 25.83
C ALA A 367 -19.60 -7.39 25.20
N ALA A 368 -18.88 -7.50 24.09
CA ALA A 368 -18.41 -6.34 23.33
C ALA A 368 -19.56 -5.49 22.78
N VAL A 369 -20.52 -6.09 22.10
CA VAL A 369 -21.65 -5.38 21.48
C VAL A 369 -22.57 -4.76 22.53
N ASN A 370 -22.91 -5.49 23.60
CA ASN A 370 -23.79 -5.01 24.64
C ASN A 370 -23.16 -3.88 25.49
N GLY A 371 -21.83 -3.94 25.69
CA GLY A 371 -21.13 -2.94 26.50
C GLY A 371 -20.65 -1.72 25.70
N PHE A 372 -20.38 -1.87 24.41
CA PHE A 372 -19.65 -0.86 23.61
C PHE A 372 -20.25 -0.67 22.21
N GLY A 373 -21.54 -0.83 22.03
CA GLY A 373 -22.22 -0.88 20.73
C GLY A 373 -22.07 0.36 19.83
N SER A 374 -21.53 1.49 20.34
CA SER A 374 -21.21 2.68 19.53
C SER A 374 -19.73 2.75 19.11
N SER A 375 -18.87 1.87 19.64
CA SER A 375 -17.44 1.85 19.33
C SER A 375 -17.17 1.16 18.00
N ILE A 376 -16.29 1.77 17.16
CA ILE A 376 -15.87 1.17 15.88
C ILE A 376 -15.23 -0.21 16.09
N GLU A 377 -14.57 -0.41 17.22
CA GLU A 377 -13.86 -1.63 17.55
C GLU A 377 -14.79 -2.86 17.58
N VAL A 378 -16.07 -2.66 17.90
CA VAL A 378 -17.04 -3.77 17.98
C VAL A 378 -17.83 -3.98 16.68
N ALA A 379 -17.54 -3.21 15.63
CA ALA A 379 -18.27 -3.29 14.36
C ALA A 379 -18.27 -4.71 13.78
N GLN A 380 -17.11 -5.39 13.79
CA GLN A 380 -17.01 -6.76 13.29
C GLN A 380 -17.79 -7.75 14.15
N ALA A 381 -17.65 -7.67 15.47
CA ALA A 381 -18.39 -8.54 16.39
C ALA A 381 -19.92 -8.42 16.23
N GLN A 382 -20.41 -7.18 16.02
CA GLN A 382 -21.84 -6.97 15.75
C GLN A 382 -22.27 -7.58 14.42
N PHE A 383 -21.43 -7.47 13.38
CA PHE A 383 -21.71 -8.08 12.09
C PHE A 383 -21.77 -9.62 12.22
N ASP A 384 -20.83 -10.22 12.95
CA ASP A 384 -20.75 -11.66 13.13
C ASP A 384 -21.97 -12.18 13.89
N LEU A 385 -22.39 -11.52 14.97
CA LEU A 385 -23.63 -11.87 15.68
C LEU A 385 -24.89 -11.72 14.81
N ALA A 386 -24.93 -10.68 13.96
CA ALA A 386 -26.01 -10.53 13.00
C ALA A 386 -26.03 -11.65 11.96
N TRP A 387 -24.85 -12.11 11.56
CA TRP A 387 -24.69 -13.22 10.63
C TRP A 387 -25.10 -14.56 11.28
N ASP A 388 -24.74 -14.80 12.54
CA ASP A 388 -25.25 -15.96 13.33
C ASP A 388 -26.79 -15.98 13.37
N ALA A 389 -27.42 -14.83 13.59
CA ALA A 389 -28.86 -14.73 13.57
C ALA A 389 -29.47 -15.02 12.17
N HIS A 390 -28.78 -14.58 11.09
CA HIS A 390 -29.13 -14.91 9.72
C HIS A 390 -29.08 -16.43 9.45
N GLU A 391 -27.97 -17.08 9.81
CA GLU A 391 -27.80 -18.53 9.66
C GLU A 391 -28.81 -19.33 10.48
N ALA A 392 -29.17 -18.82 11.66
CA ALA A 392 -30.25 -19.39 12.50
C ALA A 392 -31.66 -19.08 11.94
N ARG A 393 -31.79 -18.40 10.79
CA ARG A 393 -33.04 -17.94 10.18
C ARG A 393 -33.89 -17.04 11.06
N ASN A 394 -33.27 -16.37 12.04
CA ASN A 394 -33.91 -15.33 12.84
C ASN A 394 -33.83 -13.98 12.10
N PHE A 395 -34.56 -13.88 10.98
CA PHE A 395 -34.51 -12.72 10.08
C PHE A 395 -34.93 -11.40 10.74
N PRO A 396 -35.93 -11.36 11.67
CA PRO A 396 -36.24 -10.12 12.40
C PRO A 396 -35.04 -9.57 13.17
N GLU A 397 -34.29 -10.41 13.85
CA GLU A 397 -33.11 -10.02 14.64
C GLU A 397 -31.92 -9.71 13.74
N SER A 398 -31.63 -10.55 12.74
CA SER A 398 -30.57 -10.30 11.77
C SER A 398 -30.77 -8.94 11.07
N SER A 399 -31.98 -8.70 10.53
CA SER A 399 -32.28 -7.43 9.85
C SER A 399 -32.12 -6.21 10.77
N ARG A 400 -32.52 -6.33 12.04
CA ARG A 400 -32.33 -5.25 13.02
C ARG A 400 -30.86 -4.97 13.24
N MET A 401 -30.05 -5.98 13.56
CA MET A 401 -28.62 -5.83 13.84
C MET A 401 -27.83 -5.35 12.63
N LEU A 402 -28.11 -5.84 11.41
CA LEU A 402 -27.45 -5.39 10.18
C LEU A 402 -27.82 -3.93 9.84
N THR A 403 -29.08 -3.52 10.08
CA THR A 403 -29.50 -2.12 9.89
C THR A 403 -28.82 -1.19 10.91
N GLU A 404 -28.69 -1.62 12.15
CA GLU A 404 -27.92 -0.92 13.18
C GLU A 404 -26.44 -0.82 12.81
N HIS A 405 -25.83 -1.92 12.30
CA HIS A 405 -24.46 -1.94 11.81
C HIS A 405 -24.24 -0.85 10.74
N LEU A 406 -25.13 -0.76 9.76
CA LEU A 406 -25.07 0.29 8.73
C LEU A 406 -25.24 1.69 9.31
N ALA A 407 -26.15 1.88 10.27
CA ALA A 407 -26.42 3.18 10.88
C ALA A 407 -25.25 3.69 11.74
N TYR A 408 -24.49 2.80 12.38
CA TYR A 408 -23.44 3.19 13.33
C TYR A 408 -22.03 3.10 12.76
N TYR A 409 -21.77 2.22 11.79
CA TYR A 409 -20.41 1.92 11.34
C TYR A 409 -20.14 2.11 9.85
N ALA A 410 -21.18 2.27 9.01
CA ALA A 410 -20.96 2.37 7.56
C ALA A 410 -20.20 3.64 7.13
N ASP A 411 -20.12 4.65 7.98
CA ASP A 411 -19.30 5.84 7.77
C ASP A 411 -17.84 5.64 8.21
N LYS A 412 -17.53 4.50 8.77
CA LYS A 412 -16.21 4.10 9.26
C LYS A 412 -15.65 3.06 8.29
N ASN A 413 -14.35 2.91 8.26
CA ASN A 413 -13.69 2.00 7.34
C ASN A 413 -13.94 0.53 7.76
N THR A 414 -15.08 -0.02 7.36
CA THR A 414 -15.44 -1.43 7.55
C THR A 414 -15.61 -2.12 6.19
N ASP A 415 -15.09 -3.34 6.06
CA ASP A 415 -15.18 -4.10 4.81
C ASP A 415 -16.59 -4.67 4.53
N ASN A 416 -17.51 -4.59 5.49
CA ASN A 416 -18.80 -5.28 5.44
C ASN A 416 -19.96 -4.43 4.88
N ARG A 417 -19.76 -3.15 4.56
CA ARG A 417 -20.85 -2.21 4.20
C ARG A 417 -21.78 -2.74 3.12
N GLY A 418 -21.24 -3.18 1.98
CA GLY A 418 -22.04 -3.71 0.87
C GLY A 418 -22.78 -5.01 1.22
N ARG A 419 -22.12 -5.90 1.95
CA ARG A 419 -22.69 -7.16 2.42
C ARG A 419 -23.80 -6.91 3.44
N ALA A 420 -23.53 -6.05 4.44
CA ALA A 420 -24.53 -5.66 5.43
C ALA A 420 -25.74 -4.98 4.78
N GLY A 421 -25.51 -4.10 3.78
CA GLY A 421 -26.58 -3.42 3.04
C GLY A 421 -27.53 -4.38 2.35
N TYR A 422 -27.00 -5.33 1.61
CA TYR A 422 -27.82 -6.33 0.94
C TYR A 422 -28.58 -7.22 1.93
N TRP A 423 -27.89 -7.79 2.94
CA TRP A 423 -28.50 -8.74 3.86
C TRP A 423 -29.44 -8.09 4.87
N ALA A 424 -29.20 -6.82 5.25
CA ALA A 424 -30.17 -6.04 6.02
C ALA A 424 -31.50 -5.91 5.24
N ALA A 425 -31.42 -5.57 3.96
CA ALA A 425 -32.58 -5.47 3.09
C ALA A 425 -33.25 -6.84 2.87
N ARG A 426 -32.45 -7.88 2.60
CA ARG A 426 -32.95 -9.23 2.30
C ARG A 426 -33.65 -9.87 3.50
N ASP A 427 -33.07 -9.73 4.69
CA ASP A 427 -33.66 -10.26 5.92
C ASP A 427 -34.85 -9.42 6.39
N SER A 428 -34.86 -8.09 6.11
CA SER A 428 -36.07 -7.28 6.29
C SER A 428 -37.22 -7.77 5.39
N GLU A 429 -36.91 -8.11 4.13
CA GLU A 429 -37.88 -8.69 3.20
C GLU A 429 -38.46 -10.01 3.74
N ARG A 430 -37.58 -10.93 4.22
CA ARG A 430 -37.95 -12.22 4.79
C ARG A 430 -38.72 -12.08 6.11
N ALA A 431 -38.45 -11.02 6.86
CA ALA A 431 -39.18 -10.66 8.09
C ALA A 431 -40.52 -9.96 7.83
N GLY A 432 -40.92 -9.75 6.55
CA GLY A 432 -42.15 -9.04 6.20
C GLY A 432 -42.06 -7.52 6.30
N LYS A 433 -40.89 -6.94 6.58
CA LYS A 433 -40.64 -5.49 6.67
C LYS A 433 -40.36 -4.89 5.28
N LEU A 434 -41.32 -5.04 4.36
CA LEU A 434 -41.11 -4.78 2.93
C LEU A 434 -40.72 -3.33 2.61
N ALA A 435 -41.24 -2.34 3.37
CA ALA A 435 -40.89 -0.93 3.15
C ALA A 435 -39.44 -0.62 3.56
N GLU A 436 -38.94 -1.22 4.65
CA GLU A 436 -37.54 -1.11 5.09
C GLU A 436 -36.61 -1.76 4.07
N ALA A 437 -36.95 -2.99 3.62
CA ALA A 437 -36.22 -3.70 2.57
C ALA A 437 -36.07 -2.86 1.29
N ARG A 438 -37.18 -2.28 0.82
CA ARG A 438 -37.20 -1.42 -0.37
C ARG A 438 -36.29 -0.21 -0.22
N ALA A 439 -36.38 0.51 0.90
CA ALA A 439 -35.56 1.70 1.15
C ALA A 439 -34.05 1.38 1.15
N LEU A 440 -33.63 0.26 1.74
CA LEU A 440 -32.24 -0.18 1.75
C LEU A 440 -31.76 -0.63 0.37
N TYR A 441 -32.56 -1.39 -0.39
CA TYR A 441 -32.24 -1.77 -1.76
C TYR A 441 -32.11 -0.54 -2.68
N GLU A 442 -33.03 0.44 -2.58
CA GLU A 442 -32.95 1.70 -3.34
C GLU A 442 -31.67 2.48 -2.98
N ALA A 443 -31.32 2.59 -1.70
CA ALA A 443 -30.08 3.26 -1.25
C ALA A 443 -28.83 2.61 -1.83
N MET A 444 -28.82 1.28 -1.96
CA MET A 444 -27.69 0.58 -2.56
C MET A 444 -27.48 0.89 -4.04
N GLN A 445 -28.56 1.17 -4.80
CA GLN A 445 -28.43 1.46 -6.24
C GLN A 445 -27.61 2.73 -6.51
N GLU A 446 -27.45 3.61 -5.55
CA GLU A 446 -26.73 4.86 -5.76
C GLU A 446 -25.21 4.69 -5.84
N ARG A 447 -24.65 3.74 -5.07
CA ARG A 447 -23.19 3.52 -4.98
C ARG A 447 -22.74 2.09 -5.30
N TYR A 448 -23.64 1.13 -5.26
CA TYR A 448 -23.32 -0.29 -5.45
C TYR A 448 -23.92 -0.86 -6.75
N ASP A 449 -24.42 -0.03 -7.65
CA ASP A 449 -25.04 -0.43 -8.94
C ASP A 449 -24.11 -1.33 -9.78
N ALA A 450 -22.81 -1.05 -9.77
CA ALA A 450 -21.77 -1.86 -10.44
C ALA A 450 -20.98 -2.75 -9.48
N ASN A 451 -21.63 -3.28 -8.43
CA ASN A 451 -21.05 -4.18 -7.43
C ASN A 451 -21.92 -5.43 -7.29
N TRP A 452 -21.36 -6.51 -6.73
CA TRP A 452 -22.06 -7.77 -6.52
C TRP A 452 -23.37 -7.60 -5.71
N TYR A 453 -23.30 -6.95 -4.57
CA TYR A 453 -24.48 -6.78 -3.71
C TYR A 453 -25.49 -5.80 -4.31
N GLY A 454 -25.06 -4.80 -5.05
CA GLY A 454 -25.95 -3.93 -5.81
C GLY A 454 -26.63 -4.65 -6.97
N TYR A 455 -25.93 -5.55 -7.65
CA TYR A 455 -26.49 -6.43 -8.67
C TYR A 455 -27.61 -7.32 -8.11
N LEU A 456 -27.41 -7.95 -6.96
CA LEU A 456 -28.43 -8.73 -6.28
C LEU A 456 -29.59 -7.85 -5.81
N ALA A 457 -29.28 -6.69 -5.19
CA ALA A 457 -30.28 -5.73 -4.72
C ALA A 457 -31.21 -5.27 -5.83
N LYS A 458 -30.67 -5.00 -7.03
CA LYS A 458 -31.46 -4.62 -8.20
C LYS A 458 -32.48 -5.70 -8.58
N GLN A 459 -32.08 -6.96 -8.61
CA GLN A 459 -33.00 -8.07 -8.93
C GLN A 459 -34.15 -8.18 -7.92
N ARG A 460 -33.85 -7.96 -6.62
CA ARG A 460 -34.88 -7.98 -5.56
C ARG A 460 -35.78 -6.75 -5.64
N LEU A 461 -35.20 -5.58 -5.90
CA LEU A 461 -35.94 -4.32 -6.05
C LEU A 461 -36.91 -4.38 -7.20
N ASP A 462 -36.54 -4.96 -8.36
CA ASP A 462 -37.40 -5.13 -9.54
C ASP A 462 -38.67 -6.00 -9.22
N VAL A 463 -38.54 -6.94 -8.28
CA VAL A 463 -39.67 -7.74 -7.78
C VAL A 463 -40.50 -6.96 -6.77
N LEU A 464 -39.83 -6.34 -5.79
CA LEU A 464 -40.47 -5.69 -4.64
C LEU A 464 -41.23 -4.43 -5.03
N SER A 465 -40.67 -3.63 -5.97
CA SER A 465 -41.25 -2.35 -6.39
C SER A 465 -42.63 -2.47 -7.08
N ARG A 466 -42.97 -3.67 -7.59
CA ARG A 466 -44.29 -3.93 -8.18
C ARG A 466 -45.41 -4.02 -7.16
N ASN A 467 -45.10 -4.44 -5.91
CA ASN A 467 -46.08 -4.78 -4.90
C ASN A 467 -45.93 -3.99 -3.59
N THR A 468 -44.92 -3.13 -3.47
CA THR A 468 -44.62 -2.39 -2.26
C THR A 468 -44.44 -0.91 -2.58
N GLN A 469 -45.20 -0.03 -1.94
CA GLN A 469 -45.03 1.41 -2.08
C GLN A 469 -43.75 1.88 -1.36
N ALA A 470 -43.11 2.89 -1.91
CA ALA A 470 -42.00 3.57 -1.24
C ALA A 470 -42.53 4.26 0.03
N LYS A 471 -41.78 4.17 1.13
CA LYS A 471 -42.11 4.82 2.39
C LYS A 471 -40.95 5.74 2.79
N ASN A 472 -41.27 6.96 3.12
CA ASN A 472 -40.33 7.88 3.74
C ASN A 472 -40.23 7.56 5.24
N PHE A 473 -39.00 7.35 5.69
CA PHE A 473 -38.69 7.16 7.11
C PHE A 473 -38.24 8.46 7.73
N PRO A 474 -38.57 8.73 9.03
CA PRO A 474 -38.03 9.88 9.75
C PRO A 474 -36.52 9.93 9.66
N ALA A 475 -35.93 11.11 9.47
CA ALA A 475 -34.50 11.29 9.24
C ALA A 475 -33.62 10.77 10.40
N ASP A 476 -34.13 10.78 11.62
CA ASP A 476 -33.50 10.26 12.82
C ASP A 476 -33.66 8.75 13.02
N SER A 477 -34.48 8.10 12.19
CA SER A 477 -34.65 6.64 12.27
C SER A 477 -33.41 5.88 11.88
N ILE A 478 -33.21 4.69 12.44
CA ILE A 478 -32.09 3.80 12.15
C ILE A 478 -32.07 3.44 10.65
N VAL A 479 -33.22 3.18 10.06
CA VAL A 479 -33.35 2.84 8.62
C VAL A 479 -32.90 4.01 7.73
N ALA A 480 -33.32 5.24 8.03
CA ALA A 480 -32.93 6.42 7.27
C ALA A 480 -31.40 6.67 7.36
N ARG A 481 -30.82 6.53 8.56
CA ARG A 481 -29.38 6.67 8.77
C ARG A 481 -28.60 5.56 8.03
N ALA A 482 -29.06 4.32 8.11
CA ALA A 482 -28.48 3.20 7.38
C ALA A 482 -28.49 3.44 5.86
N ALA A 483 -29.65 3.87 5.32
CA ALA A 483 -29.80 4.20 3.90
C ALA A 483 -28.90 5.38 3.48
N ALA A 484 -28.79 6.43 4.31
CA ALA A 484 -27.91 7.57 4.05
C ALA A 484 -26.43 7.15 4.04
N ASN A 485 -26.01 6.30 4.98
CA ASN A 485 -24.64 5.82 5.09
C ASN A 485 -24.24 4.91 3.92
N LEU A 486 -25.16 4.16 3.32
CA LEU A 486 -24.91 3.38 2.09
C LEU A 486 -24.56 4.25 0.88
N LYS A 487 -24.97 5.54 0.90
CA LYS A 487 -24.73 6.50 -0.19
C LYS A 487 -23.39 7.25 -0.07
N THR A 488 -22.58 6.97 0.94
CA THR A 488 -21.30 7.65 1.20
C THR A 488 -20.13 6.86 0.67
N VAL A 489 -19.04 7.56 0.28
CA VAL A 489 -17.73 6.99 -0.04
C VAL A 489 -16.64 7.72 0.71
N THR A 490 -15.54 7.02 0.96
CA THR A 490 -14.34 7.55 1.61
C THR A 490 -13.27 7.80 0.57
N VAL A 491 -12.68 8.99 0.59
CA VAL A 491 -11.50 9.36 -0.20
C VAL A 491 -10.49 9.97 0.76
N ALA A 492 -9.21 9.60 0.63
CA ALA A 492 -8.16 10.16 1.45
C ALA A 492 -7.93 11.64 1.11
N GLU A 493 -7.50 12.40 2.12
CA GLU A 493 -7.15 13.81 1.97
C GLU A 493 -5.84 13.95 1.19
N GLU A 494 -5.76 14.97 0.29
CA GLU A 494 -4.53 15.30 -0.39
C GLU A 494 -3.59 16.04 0.57
N THR A 495 -2.40 15.47 0.78
CA THR A 495 -1.40 16.01 1.71
C THR A 495 -0.12 16.48 1.03
N ALA A 496 0.01 16.26 -0.29
CA ALA A 496 1.20 16.68 -1.03
C ALA A 496 1.24 18.20 -1.20
N GLY A 497 2.29 18.82 -0.65
CA GLY A 497 2.64 20.21 -0.83
C GLY A 497 3.72 20.42 -1.91
N PRO A 498 4.28 21.63 -2.01
CA PRO A 498 5.28 21.95 -3.05
C PRO A 498 6.54 21.09 -3.00
N GLU A 499 6.99 20.67 -1.81
CA GLU A 499 8.15 19.79 -1.66
C GLU A 499 7.85 18.37 -2.20
N GLU A 500 6.69 17.84 -1.88
CA GLU A 500 6.23 16.52 -2.35
C GLU A 500 5.96 16.56 -3.86
N ASP A 501 5.38 17.64 -4.39
CA ASP A 501 5.18 17.84 -5.82
C ASP A 501 6.53 17.87 -6.58
N ALA A 502 7.57 18.51 -6.02
CA ALA A 502 8.91 18.50 -6.60
C ALA A 502 9.52 17.08 -6.65
N ARG A 503 9.29 16.25 -5.60
CA ARG A 503 9.72 14.85 -5.59
C ARG A 503 8.93 14.00 -6.60
N ILE A 504 7.64 14.27 -6.80
CA ILE A 504 6.82 13.60 -7.83
C ILE A 504 7.39 13.90 -9.22
N VAL A 505 7.74 15.16 -9.51
CA VAL A 505 8.37 15.55 -10.78
C VAL A 505 9.73 14.86 -10.96
N LYS A 506 10.55 14.80 -9.92
CA LYS A 506 11.84 14.12 -9.94
C LYS A 506 11.66 12.61 -10.21
N ALA A 507 10.73 11.96 -9.54
CA ALA A 507 10.41 10.55 -9.74
C ALA A 507 9.90 10.25 -11.15
N ASP A 508 9.05 11.10 -11.73
CA ASP A 508 8.60 10.96 -13.12
C ASP A 508 9.78 11.02 -14.11
N GLN A 509 10.73 11.93 -13.89
CA GLN A 509 11.93 12.05 -14.72
C GLN A 509 12.84 10.79 -14.59
N LEU A 510 13.03 10.26 -13.38
CA LEU A 510 13.78 9.01 -13.16
C LEU A 510 13.11 7.83 -13.87
N SER A 511 11.78 7.72 -13.76
CA SER A 511 11.02 6.66 -14.43
C SER A 511 11.05 6.77 -15.96
N ASN A 512 11.13 7.97 -16.53
CA ASN A 512 11.27 8.15 -17.98
C ASN A 512 12.57 7.57 -18.57
N ILE A 513 13.54 7.28 -17.73
CA ILE A 513 14.83 6.69 -18.11
C ILE A 513 15.07 5.33 -17.45
N GLY A 514 14.01 4.68 -16.92
CA GLY A 514 14.03 3.35 -16.32
C GLY A 514 14.83 3.26 -15.01
N LEU A 515 14.89 4.36 -14.21
CA LEU A 515 15.43 4.36 -12.85
C LEU A 515 14.29 4.25 -11.82
N ASP A 516 13.40 3.26 -12.01
CA ASP A 516 12.16 3.12 -11.27
C ASP A 516 12.37 2.86 -9.77
N ASP A 517 13.40 2.11 -9.38
CA ASP A 517 13.78 1.93 -7.97
C ASP A 517 14.13 3.25 -7.28
N TRP A 518 14.81 4.15 -7.98
CA TRP A 518 15.14 5.47 -7.45
C TRP A 518 13.92 6.39 -7.42
N ALA A 519 13.08 6.30 -8.44
CA ALA A 519 11.81 7.01 -8.50
C ALA A 519 10.88 6.64 -7.33
N VAL A 520 10.74 5.34 -7.04
CA VAL A 520 9.94 4.85 -5.90
C VAL A 520 10.50 5.35 -4.56
N LYS A 521 11.83 5.43 -4.40
CA LYS A 521 12.45 5.99 -3.18
C LYS A 521 12.14 7.48 -2.99
N GLU A 522 12.16 8.30 -4.06
CA GLU A 522 11.73 9.71 -3.99
C GLU A 522 10.27 9.84 -3.56
N LEU A 523 9.39 9.00 -4.13
CA LEU A 523 7.96 8.99 -3.76
C LEU A 523 7.72 8.43 -2.36
N ALA A 524 8.50 7.44 -1.91
CA ALA A 524 8.43 6.93 -0.54
C ALA A 524 8.82 8.03 0.47
N LYS A 525 9.83 8.84 0.14
CA LYS A 525 10.19 10.00 0.96
C LYS A 525 9.09 11.06 0.99
N ALA A 526 8.45 11.32 -0.15
CA ALA A 526 7.29 12.21 -0.22
C ALA A 526 6.11 11.69 0.64
N ALA A 527 5.90 10.38 0.68
CA ALA A 527 4.80 9.74 1.42
C ALA A 527 4.97 9.73 2.95
N GLU A 528 6.15 10.08 3.48
CA GLU A 528 6.39 10.06 4.94
C GLU A 528 5.42 10.97 5.72
N LYS A 529 5.00 12.10 5.14
CA LYS A 529 4.06 13.05 5.76
C LYS A 529 2.59 12.68 5.52
N GLY A 530 2.29 11.94 4.44
CA GLY A 530 0.94 11.55 4.07
C GLY A 530 0.92 10.30 3.21
N PRO A 531 0.94 9.10 3.83
CA PRO A 531 1.05 7.83 3.11
C PRO A 531 -0.17 7.52 2.23
N ASP A 532 -1.29 8.19 2.44
CA ASP A 532 -2.53 7.99 1.71
C ASP A 532 -2.83 9.10 0.68
N SER A 533 -1.87 10.03 0.44
CA SER A 533 -2.01 11.11 -0.55
C SER A 533 -2.38 10.57 -1.94
N PRO A 534 -3.50 11.02 -2.54
CA PRO A 534 -3.93 10.61 -3.88
C PRO A 534 -2.89 10.89 -4.98
N LYS A 535 -2.22 12.03 -4.96
CA LYS A 535 -1.19 12.37 -5.96
C LYS A 535 0.03 11.46 -5.86
N ILE A 536 0.54 11.27 -4.64
CA ILE A 536 1.73 10.44 -4.40
C ILE A 536 1.43 8.98 -4.76
N ASN A 537 0.30 8.44 -4.29
CA ASN A 537 -0.07 7.06 -4.56
C ASN A 537 -0.39 6.81 -6.04
N LEU A 538 -0.95 7.80 -6.76
CA LEU A 538 -1.10 7.71 -8.22
C LEU A 538 0.26 7.69 -8.92
N ALA A 539 1.21 8.53 -8.50
CA ALA A 539 2.56 8.56 -9.07
C ALA A 539 3.27 7.21 -8.88
N ILE A 540 3.22 6.63 -7.67
CA ILE A 540 3.76 5.30 -7.39
C ILE A 540 3.06 4.23 -8.24
N ALA A 541 1.73 4.27 -8.33
CA ALA A 541 0.97 3.31 -9.11
C ALA A 541 1.31 3.35 -10.60
N LYS A 542 1.57 4.54 -11.16
CA LYS A 542 2.01 4.68 -12.56
C LYS A 542 3.37 4.03 -12.80
N ILE A 543 4.30 4.11 -11.86
CA ILE A 543 5.60 3.43 -11.96
C ILE A 543 5.40 1.92 -11.94
N TYR A 544 4.67 1.36 -10.97
CA TYR A 544 4.40 -0.07 -10.93
C TYR A 544 3.68 -0.57 -12.20
N ARG A 545 2.80 0.25 -12.77
CA ARG A 545 2.16 -0.09 -14.05
C ARG A 545 3.12 -0.11 -15.24
N SER A 546 4.14 0.77 -15.24
CA SER A 546 5.16 0.73 -16.29
C SER A 546 5.99 -0.55 -16.26
N ASP A 547 6.10 -1.18 -15.09
CA ASP A 547 6.76 -2.46 -14.85
C ASP A 547 5.81 -3.68 -14.95
N ASP A 548 4.61 -3.49 -15.50
CA ASP A 548 3.55 -4.51 -15.56
C ASP A 548 3.12 -5.07 -14.18
N ASP A 549 3.45 -4.40 -13.06
CA ASP A 549 3.01 -4.78 -11.72
C ASP A 549 1.69 -4.09 -11.33
N ASN A 550 0.63 -4.48 -12.01
CA ASN A 550 -0.70 -3.90 -11.80
C ASN A 550 -1.28 -4.22 -10.42
N VAL A 551 -0.83 -5.28 -9.76
CA VAL A 551 -1.26 -5.64 -8.39
C VAL A 551 -0.73 -4.62 -7.38
N ARG A 552 0.58 -4.32 -7.41
CA ARG A 552 1.14 -3.28 -6.54
C ARG A 552 0.56 -1.90 -6.85
N ALA A 553 0.37 -1.58 -8.12
CA ALA A 553 -0.26 -0.33 -8.55
C ALA A 553 -1.65 -0.14 -7.93
N LEU A 554 -2.52 -1.13 -8.08
CA LEU A 554 -3.87 -1.12 -7.53
C LEU A 554 -3.87 -0.99 -6.00
N ASN A 555 -3.08 -1.82 -5.31
CA ASN A 555 -3.02 -1.82 -3.85
C ASN A 555 -2.47 -0.49 -3.30
N THR A 556 -1.56 0.16 -4.01
CA THR A 556 -1.05 1.47 -3.63
C THR A 556 -2.15 2.54 -3.74
N LEU A 557 -2.81 2.64 -4.87
CA LEU A 557 -3.85 3.66 -5.08
C LEU A 557 -5.09 3.41 -4.23
N ARG A 558 -5.40 2.14 -3.90
CA ARG A 558 -6.52 1.76 -3.02
C ARG A 558 -6.42 2.40 -1.63
N ARG A 559 -5.23 2.70 -1.13
CA ARG A 559 -5.07 3.41 0.14
C ARG A 559 -5.72 4.79 0.10
N SER A 560 -5.61 5.48 -1.04
CA SER A 560 -6.24 6.79 -1.25
C SER A 560 -7.74 6.70 -1.54
N PHE A 561 -8.16 5.62 -2.19
CA PHE A 561 -9.54 5.39 -2.62
C PHE A 561 -10.03 4.01 -2.15
N PRO A 562 -10.23 3.81 -0.83
CA PRO A 562 -10.65 2.50 -0.31
C PRO A 562 -11.99 2.04 -0.88
N ASP A 563 -12.89 2.97 -1.15
CA ASP A 563 -14.22 2.74 -1.74
C ASP A 563 -14.24 2.89 -3.28
N TYR A 564 -13.11 2.68 -3.99
CA TYR A 564 -13.01 2.92 -5.44
C TYR A 564 -14.09 2.21 -6.27
N SER A 565 -14.55 1.04 -5.84
CA SER A 565 -15.59 0.29 -6.56
C SER A 565 -17.01 0.85 -6.36
N GLN A 566 -17.20 1.78 -5.44
CA GLN A 566 -18.42 2.53 -5.16
C GLN A 566 -18.37 3.97 -5.71
N MET A 567 -17.19 4.42 -6.18
CA MET A 567 -17.07 5.73 -6.84
C MET A 567 -17.84 5.73 -8.16
N LYS A 568 -18.50 6.85 -8.50
CA LYS A 568 -19.15 7.03 -9.80
C LYS A 568 -18.11 7.28 -10.89
N PRO A 569 -18.38 6.96 -12.16
CA PRO A 569 -17.42 7.13 -13.26
C PRO A 569 -16.83 8.54 -13.35
N GLU A 570 -17.65 9.55 -13.12
CA GLU A 570 -17.27 10.96 -13.17
C GLU A 570 -16.37 11.43 -12.03
N GLU A 571 -16.30 10.73 -10.90
CA GLU A 571 -15.70 11.17 -9.64
C GLU A 571 -14.19 10.94 -9.52
N MET A 572 -13.61 10.11 -10.36
CA MET A 572 -12.15 9.88 -10.41
C MET A 572 -11.61 10.17 -11.81
N THR A 573 -10.34 10.60 -11.89
CA THR A 573 -9.67 10.84 -13.17
C THR A 573 -9.56 9.56 -14.00
N ARG A 574 -9.43 9.69 -15.34
CA ARG A 574 -9.18 8.54 -16.23
C ARG A 574 -7.91 7.78 -15.85
N GLU A 575 -6.88 8.47 -15.39
CA GLU A 575 -5.63 7.85 -14.94
C GLU A 575 -5.85 6.98 -13.68
N GLN A 576 -6.66 7.46 -12.72
CA GLN A 576 -7.01 6.67 -11.53
C GLN A 576 -7.85 5.45 -11.91
N TRP A 577 -8.86 5.63 -12.79
CA TRP A 577 -9.66 4.51 -13.30
C TRP A 577 -8.82 3.48 -14.05
N ASP A 578 -7.83 3.93 -14.83
CA ASP A 578 -6.92 3.04 -15.57
C ASP A 578 -6.06 2.18 -14.64
N VAL A 579 -5.72 2.66 -13.43
CA VAL A 579 -5.07 1.83 -12.41
C VAL A 579 -6.02 0.77 -11.84
N PHE A 580 -7.27 1.13 -11.54
CA PHE A 580 -8.23 0.19 -10.95
C PHE A 580 -8.83 -0.80 -11.95
N TYR A 581 -9.10 -0.35 -13.16
CA TYR A 581 -9.72 -1.12 -14.24
C TYR A 581 -8.98 -0.94 -15.56
N PRO A 582 -7.71 -1.41 -15.63
CA PRO A 582 -6.95 -1.33 -16.88
C PRO A 582 -7.64 -2.12 -17.99
N LEU A 583 -7.57 -1.61 -19.22
CA LEU A 583 -8.09 -2.30 -20.39
C LEU A 583 -7.00 -2.37 -21.46
N ALA A 584 -6.45 -3.56 -21.68
CA ALA A 584 -5.50 -3.86 -22.73
C ALA A 584 -6.03 -4.98 -23.63
N TYR A 585 -5.48 -5.13 -24.82
CA TYR A 585 -5.83 -6.19 -25.76
C TYR A 585 -7.32 -6.22 -26.17
N TRP A 586 -7.99 -5.07 -26.12
CA TRP A 586 -9.44 -4.99 -26.33
C TRP A 586 -9.89 -5.56 -27.68
N ASP A 587 -9.16 -5.27 -28.76
CA ASP A 587 -9.48 -5.79 -30.09
C ASP A 587 -9.47 -7.33 -30.14
N ILE A 588 -8.50 -7.95 -29.44
CA ILE A 588 -8.41 -9.42 -29.33
C ILE A 588 -9.58 -9.95 -28.48
N ILE A 589 -9.87 -9.29 -27.37
CA ILE A 589 -10.99 -9.67 -26.48
C ILE A 589 -12.32 -9.62 -27.26
N VAL A 590 -12.57 -8.55 -28.02
CA VAL A 590 -13.78 -8.41 -28.82
C VAL A 590 -13.84 -9.49 -29.88
N GLN A 591 -12.77 -9.70 -30.65
CA GLN A 591 -12.72 -10.72 -31.71
C GLN A 591 -13.03 -12.13 -31.15
N GLU A 592 -12.34 -12.54 -30.08
CA GLU A 592 -12.49 -13.88 -29.50
C GLU A 592 -13.83 -14.06 -28.77
N SER A 593 -14.37 -12.98 -28.19
CA SER A 593 -15.71 -12.98 -27.59
C SER A 593 -16.79 -13.15 -28.63
N GLN A 594 -16.76 -12.41 -29.75
CA GLN A 594 -17.72 -12.52 -30.84
C GLN A 594 -17.71 -13.92 -31.46
N ALA A 595 -16.53 -14.49 -31.70
CA ALA A 595 -16.36 -15.84 -32.23
C ALA A 595 -17.03 -16.93 -31.36
N ARG A 596 -17.30 -16.64 -30.08
CA ARG A 596 -17.87 -17.59 -29.11
C ARG A 596 -19.16 -17.13 -28.45
N SER A 597 -19.81 -16.10 -28.98
CA SER A 597 -21.01 -15.52 -28.40
C SER A 597 -20.88 -15.20 -26.91
N LEU A 598 -19.75 -14.57 -26.53
CA LEU A 598 -19.46 -14.08 -25.20
C LEU A 598 -19.62 -12.56 -25.13
N ASP A 599 -19.91 -12.05 -23.93
CA ASP A 599 -19.84 -10.61 -23.64
C ASP A 599 -18.38 -10.18 -23.45
N PRO A 600 -17.82 -9.24 -24.26
CA PRO A 600 -16.43 -8.79 -24.13
C PRO A 600 -16.12 -8.19 -22.76
N TYR A 601 -17.08 -7.50 -22.14
CA TYR A 601 -16.88 -6.94 -20.77
C TYR A 601 -16.81 -8.03 -19.70
N GLN A 602 -17.49 -9.16 -19.92
CA GLN A 602 -17.35 -10.32 -19.04
C GLN A 602 -15.97 -10.93 -19.14
N VAL A 603 -15.41 -11.07 -20.34
CA VAL A 603 -14.06 -11.56 -20.57
C VAL A 603 -13.03 -10.61 -19.96
N ALA A 604 -13.17 -9.30 -20.18
CA ALA A 604 -12.31 -8.30 -19.54
C ALA A 604 -12.41 -8.34 -18.01
N GLY A 605 -13.61 -8.51 -17.47
CA GLY A 605 -13.86 -8.65 -16.02
C GLY A 605 -13.19 -9.88 -15.42
N LEU A 606 -13.18 -10.99 -16.16
CA LEU A 606 -12.49 -12.22 -15.74
C LEU A 606 -10.97 -12.02 -15.78
N ILE A 607 -10.41 -11.47 -16.87
CA ILE A 607 -8.96 -11.18 -16.98
C ILE A 607 -8.50 -10.26 -15.82
N ARG A 608 -9.32 -9.25 -15.50
CA ARG A 608 -9.01 -8.39 -14.35
C ARG A 608 -9.04 -9.17 -13.03
N GLN A 609 -9.96 -10.09 -12.87
CA GLN A 609 -10.04 -10.92 -11.64
C GLN A 609 -8.85 -11.85 -11.51
N GLU A 610 -8.38 -12.41 -12.62
CA GLU A 610 -7.25 -13.34 -12.64
C GLU A 610 -5.90 -12.64 -12.47
N THR A 611 -5.65 -11.58 -13.23
CA THR A 611 -4.28 -11.06 -13.38
C THR A 611 -4.19 -9.53 -13.39
N ILE A 612 -5.31 -8.81 -13.38
CA ILE A 612 -5.33 -7.36 -13.62
C ILE A 612 -4.56 -7.01 -14.92
N PHE A 613 -4.76 -7.81 -15.97
CA PHE A 613 -4.10 -7.67 -17.28
C PHE A 613 -2.58 -7.87 -17.31
N MET A 614 -1.99 -8.57 -16.35
CA MET A 614 -0.56 -8.94 -16.37
C MET A 614 -0.39 -10.18 -17.29
N ALA A 615 0.14 -9.98 -18.50
CA ALA A 615 0.25 -11.03 -19.51
C ALA A 615 1.20 -12.19 -19.12
N ARG A 616 2.21 -11.92 -18.30
CA ARG A 616 3.20 -12.91 -17.82
C ARG A 616 2.90 -13.41 -16.40
N ALA A 617 1.67 -13.28 -15.93
CA ALA A 617 1.28 -13.77 -14.62
C ALA A 617 1.33 -15.29 -14.52
N ARG A 618 1.81 -15.80 -13.37
CA ARG A 618 1.81 -17.21 -12.99
C ARG A 618 1.24 -17.37 -11.59
N SER A 619 0.29 -18.28 -11.42
CA SER A 619 -0.23 -18.63 -10.09
C SER A 619 0.60 -19.73 -9.40
N GLY A 620 0.40 -19.87 -8.09
CA GLY A 620 0.96 -21.00 -7.33
C GLY A 620 0.46 -22.36 -7.81
N ALA A 621 -0.71 -22.43 -8.43
CA ALA A 621 -1.28 -23.65 -9.02
C ALA A 621 -0.79 -23.93 -10.45
N ALA A 622 0.24 -23.23 -10.95
CA ALA A 622 0.79 -23.34 -12.29
C ALA A 622 -0.25 -23.04 -13.40
N ALA A 623 -1.07 -22.00 -13.20
CA ALA A 623 -1.87 -21.37 -14.24
C ALA A 623 -1.11 -20.17 -14.82
N TYR A 624 -1.28 -19.87 -16.11
CA TYR A 624 -0.43 -18.95 -16.86
C TYR A 624 -1.22 -17.95 -17.69
N GLY A 625 -0.67 -16.73 -17.79
CA GLY A 625 -1.12 -15.67 -18.68
C GLY A 625 -2.42 -14.99 -18.23
N LEU A 626 -2.95 -14.12 -19.07
CA LEU A 626 -4.07 -13.20 -18.79
C LEU A 626 -5.29 -13.87 -18.15
N MET A 627 -5.70 -15.03 -18.68
CA MET A 627 -6.87 -15.78 -18.22
C MET A 627 -6.51 -16.99 -17.34
N GLN A 628 -5.26 -17.08 -16.86
CA GLN A 628 -4.78 -18.11 -15.92
C GLN A 628 -5.13 -19.54 -16.34
N VAL A 629 -4.75 -19.93 -17.56
CA VAL A 629 -5.07 -21.25 -18.10
C VAL A 629 -3.98 -22.26 -17.69
N LEU A 630 -4.41 -23.42 -17.17
CA LEU A 630 -3.52 -24.53 -16.88
C LEU A 630 -3.07 -25.20 -18.19
N VAL A 631 -1.80 -25.60 -18.30
CA VAL A 631 -1.26 -26.26 -19.51
C VAL A 631 -2.09 -27.48 -19.95
N PRO A 632 -2.50 -28.40 -19.05
CA PRO A 632 -3.37 -29.53 -19.45
C PRO A 632 -4.70 -29.08 -20.02
N THR A 633 -5.36 -28.09 -19.38
CA THR A 633 -6.63 -27.52 -19.84
C THR A 633 -6.43 -26.84 -21.21
N ALA A 634 -5.38 -26.06 -21.38
CA ALA A 634 -5.06 -25.40 -22.64
C ALA A 634 -4.88 -26.40 -23.80
N ARG A 635 -4.15 -27.51 -23.56
CA ARG A 635 -3.96 -28.59 -24.55
C ARG A 635 -5.27 -29.27 -24.96
N LEU A 636 -6.12 -29.56 -23.97
CA LEU A 636 -7.45 -30.14 -24.25
C LEU A 636 -8.33 -29.19 -25.05
N THR A 637 -8.38 -27.91 -24.65
CA THR A 637 -9.12 -26.87 -25.33
C THR A 637 -8.59 -26.64 -26.75
N ALA A 638 -7.25 -26.58 -26.94
CA ALA A 638 -6.63 -26.43 -28.25
C ALA A 638 -7.05 -27.55 -29.20
N ARG A 639 -7.02 -28.82 -28.76
CA ARG A 639 -7.47 -29.96 -29.56
C ARG A 639 -8.95 -29.86 -29.92
N LYS A 640 -9.82 -29.51 -28.94
CA LYS A 640 -11.26 -29.37 -29.16
C LYS A 640 -11.62 -28.30 -30.18
N TYR A 641 -10.88 -27.19 -30.16
CA TYR A 641 -11.17 -26.03 -31.01
C TYR A 641 -10.24 -25.89 -32.24
N GLY A 642 -9.46 -26.93 -32.55
CA GLY A 642 -8.63 -26.98 -33.76
C GLY A 642 -7.47 -26.02 -33.79
N VAL A 643 -6.88 -25.70 -32.63
CA VAL A 643 -5.67 -24.86 -32.53
C VAL A 643 -4.44 -25.73 -32.75
N ASN A 644 -3.90 -25.72 -33.99
CA ASN A 644 -2.78 -26.54 -34.42
C ASN A 644 -1.42 -25.91 -34.11
N ARG A 645 -1.07 -25.82 -32.83
CA ARG A 645 0.27 -25.44 -32.39
C ARG A 645 0.59 -26.11 -31.05
N GLU A 646 1.88 -26.20 -30.77
CA GLU A 646 2.34 -26.72 -29.47
C GLU A 646 1.97 -25.74 -28.34
N ILE A 647 1.39 -26.29 -27.28
CA ILE A 647 1.03 -25.53 -26.08
C ILE A 647 2.11 -25.77 -25.00
N THR A 648 2.91 -24.73 -24.79
CA THR A 648 3.97 -24.64 -23.77
C THR A 648 3.62 -23.56 -22.74
N VAL A 649 4.40 -23.45 -21.68
CA VAL A 649 4.29 -22.35 -20.72
C VAL A 649 4.52 -21.00 -21.41
N ASP A 650 5.56 -20.90 -22.24
CA ASP A 650 5.90 -19.65 -22.92
C ASP A 650 4.80 -19.22 -23.90
N SER A 651 4.21 -20.18 -24.62
CA SER A 651 3.11 -19.87 -25.52
C SER A 651 1.87 -19.36 -24.80
N LEU A 652 1.64 -19.73 -23.52
CA LEU A 652 0.53 -19.22 -22.73
C LEU A 652 0.75 -17.79 -22.22
N TYR A 653 1.95 -17.24 -22.31
CA TYR A 653 2.17 -15.83 -22.04
C TYR A 653 1.91 -14.94 -23.26
N GLU A 654 1.64 -15.51 -24.43
CA GLU A 654 1.22 -14.77 -25.62
C GLU A 654 -0.25 -14.33 -25.46
N PRO A 655 -0.57 -13.02 -25.42
CA PRO A 655 -1.92 -12.54 -25.15
C PRO A 655 -2.99 -13.12 -26.07
N ARG A 656 -2.72 -13.17 -27.40
CA ARG A 656 -3.67 -13.69 -28.38
C ARG A 656 -4.03 -15.14 -28.13
N LEU A 657 -3.04 -16.00 -27.95
CA LEU A 657 -3.27 -17.42 -27.71
C LEU A 657 -3.98 -17.67 -26.37
N ASN A 658 -3.55 -16.94 -25.33
CA ASN A 658 -4.12 -17.08 -23.98
C ASN A 658 -5.62 -16.68 -23.97
N ILE A 659 -5.96 -15.54 -24.59
CA ILE A 659 -7.35 -15.09 -24.71
C ILE A 659 -8.16 -16.06 -25.58
N GLN A 660 -7.62 -16.57 -26.70
CA GLN A 660 -8.27 -17.54 -27.55
C GLN A 660 -8.64 -18.82 -26.81
N LEU A 661 -7.70 -19.42 -26.07
CA LEU A 661 -7.94 -20.64 -25.30
C LEU A 661 -8.79 -20.41 -24.07
N GLY A 662 -8.56 -19.29 -23.35
CA GLY A 662 -9.33 -18.92 -22.17
C GLY A 662 -10.80 -18.67 -22.47
N THR A 663 -11.12 -17.96 -23.56
CA THR A 663 -12.50 -17.71 -24.00
C THR A 663 -13.18 -18.98 -24.48
N ALA A 664 -12.44 -19.89 -25.14
CA ALA A 664 -12.98 -21.18 -25.54
C ALA A 664 -13.33 -22.05 -24.31
N TYR A 665 -12.45 -22.08 -23.30
CA TYR A 665 -12.73 -22.75 -22.03
C TYR A 665 -13.89 -22.11 -21.27
N LEU A 666 -13.95 -20.74 -21.24
CA LEU A 666 -15.06 -20.01 -20.62
C LEU A 666 -16.40 -20.37 -21.29
N ARG A 667 -16.45 -20.47 -22.63
CA ARG A 667 -17.65 -20.88 -23.37
C ARG A 667 -18.11 -22.29 -22.91
N ASP A 668 -17.19 -23.23 -22.81
CA ASP A 668 -17.49 -24.58 -22.33
C ASP A 668 -18.13 -24.57 -20.93
N GLN A 669 -17.64 -23.68 -20.04
CA GLN A 669 -18.23 -23.57 -18.70
C GLN A 669 -19.62 -22.91 -18.75
N ILE A 670 -19.83 -21.93 -19.60
CA ILE A 670 -21.16 -21.30 -19.78
C ILE A 670 -22.17 -22.31 -20.33
N ASP A 671 -21.79 -23.12 -21.32
CA ASP A 671 -22.66 -24.15 -21.88
C ASP A 671 -23.07 -25.20 -20.83
N LYS A 672 -22.14 -25.51 -19.91
CA LYS A 672 -22.38 -26.50 -18.86
C LYS A 672 -23.22 -25.96 -17.70
N PHE A 673 -22.98 -24.74 -17.26
CA PHE A 673 -23.51 -24.21 -16.00
C PHE A 673 -24.59 -23.13 -16.18
N GLY A 674 -24.63 -22.44 -17.29
CA GLY A 674 -25.59 -21.39 -17.65
C GLY A 674 -25.35 -20.07 -16.93
N ARG A 675 -25.51 -20.02 -15.61
CA ARG A 675 -25.37 -18.79 -14.82
C ARG A 675 -23.92 -18.44 -14.55
N ILE A 676 -23.60 -17.13 -14.65
CA ILE A 676 -22.24 -16.63 -14.48
C ILE A 676 -21.65 -16.94 -13.10
N GLU A 677 -22.46 -16.99 -12.07
CA GLU A 677 -22.03 -17.29 -10.71
C GLU A 677 -21.47 -18.72 -10.61
N TYR A 678 -22.16 -19.68 -11.18
CA TYR A 678 -21.70 -21.07 -11.25
C TYR A 678 -20.48 -21.23 -12.17
N VAL A 679 -20.48 -20.49 -13.28
CA VAL A 679 -19.35 -20.45 -14.22
C VAL A 679 -18.09 -19.92 -13.55
N ALA A 680 -18.19 -18.83 -12.79
CA ALA A 680 -17.07 -18.25 -12.06
C ALA A 680 -16.52 -19.21 -11.01
N ALA A 681 -17.40 -19.88 -10.26
CA ALA A 681 -16.97 -20.91 -9.32
C ALA A 681 -16.31 -22.11 -10.01
N ALA A 682 -16.83 -22.53 -11.17
CA ALA A 682 -16.24 -23.63 -11.95
C ALA A 682 -14.86 -23.24 -12.52
N TYR A 683 -14.71 -22.00 -12.94
CA TYR A 683 -13.44 -21.48 -13.46
C TYR A 683 -12.35 -21.45 -12.40
N ASN A 684 -12.65 -20.92 -11.20
CA ASN A 684 -11.71 -20.79 -10.11
C ASN A 684 -11.45 -22.10 -9.37
N ALA A 685 -12.51 -22.81 -8.93
CA ALA A 685 -12.37 -24.00 -8.08
C ALA A 685 -12.42 -25.33 -8.87
N GLY A 686 -12.70 -25.26 -10.16
CA GLY A 686 -12.85 -26.41 -11.03
C GLY A 686 -14.30 -26.90 -11.18
N PRO A 687 -14.66 -27.42 -12.39
CA PRO A 687 -16.03 -27.77 -12.71
C PRO A 687 -16.62 -28.91 -11.83
N GLY A 688 -15.80 -29.81 -11.32
CA GLY A 688 -16.25 -30.88 -10.42
C GLY A 688 -16.84 -30.36 -9.12
N ARG A 689 -16.16 -29.40 -8.47
CA ARG A 689 -16.64 -28.73 -7.26
C ARG A 689 -17.90 -27.89 -7.52
N ALA A 690 -17.93 -27.17 -8.63
CA ALA A 690 -19.11 -26.40 -8.99
C ALA A 690 -20.36 -27.28 -9.17
N VAL A 691 -20.24 -28.47 -9.77
CA VAL A 691 -21.32 -29.45 -9.86
C VAL A 691 -21.78 -29.88 -8.46
N GLN A 692 -20.84 -30.22 -7.58
CA GLN A 692 -21.17 -30.65 -6.22
C GLN A 692 -21.88 -29.50 -5.45
N TRP A 693 -21.35 -28.29 -5.50
CA TRP A 693 -21.93 -27.13 -4.80
C TRP A 693 -23.30 -26.74 -5.34
N LYS A 694 -23.51 -26.83 -6.67
CA LYS A 694 -24.83 -26.60 -7.26
C LYS A 694 -25.88 -27.61 -6.76
N ALA A 695 -25.48 -28.85 -6.43
CA ALA A 695 -26.38 -29.87 -5.95
C ALA A 695 -26.64 -29.85 -4.44
N SER A 696 -25.67 -29.34 -3.64
CA SER A 696 -25.69 -29.48 -2.17
C SER A 696 -25.89 -28.15 -1.40
N LEU A 697 -25.71 -26.99 -2.05
CA LEU A 697 -25.87 -25.70 -1.41
C LEU A 697 -27.26 -25.09 -1.70
N PRO A 698 -27.68 -24.01 -0.98
CA PRO A 698 -28.94 -23.35 -1.17
C PRO A 698 -29.25 -23.03 -2.63
N LEU A 699 -30.55 -23.07 -3.02
CA LEU A 699 -30.96 -22.82 -4.42
C LEU A 699 -30.99 -21.34 -4.79
N GLU A 700 -31.23 -20.43 -3.83
CA GLU A 700 -31.19 -19.00 -4.08
C GLU A 700 -29.73 -18.56 -4.27
N ILE A 701 -29.47 -17.80 -5.31
CA ILE A 701 -28.09 -17.50 -5.75
C ILE A 701 -27.32 -16.65 -4.76
N ASP A 702 -28.00 -15.78 -4.02
CA ASP A 702 -27.42 -14.98 -2.95
C ASP A 702 -26.92 -15.84 -1.79
N GLU A 703 -27.77 -16.75 -1.31
CA GLU A 703 -27.41 -17.76 -0.28
C GLU A 703 -26.34 -18.73 -0.79
N TRP A 704 -26.50 -19.19 -2.05
CA TRP A 704 -25.53 -20.08 -2.67
C TRP A 704 -24.12 -19.48 -2.67
N ALA A 705 -24.00 -18.22 -3.09
CA ALA A 705 -22.71 -17.56 -3.19
C ALA A 705 -22.03 -17.39 -1.81
N GLU A 706 -22.82 -17.11 -0.75
CA GLU A 706 -22.29 -17.03 0.63
C GLU A 706 -21.91 -18.41 1.18
N ALA A 707 -22.65 -19.45 0.82
CA ALA A 707 -22.44 -20.82 1.29
C ALA A 707 -21.27 -21.55 0.60
N VAL A 708 -20.70 -21.03 -0.50
CA VAL A 708 -19.50 -21.61 -1.13
C VAL A 708 -18.38 -21.75 -0.10
N PRO A 709 -17.86 -22.99 0.14
CA PRO A 709 -16.95 -23.23 1.28
C PRO A 709 -15.61 -22.48 1.20
N PHE A 710 -15.13 -22.19 -0.03
CA PHE A 710 -13.84 -21.55 -0.23
C PHE A 710 -13.97 -20.02 -0.28
N LYS A 711 -13.39 -19.34 0.70
CA LYS A 711 -13.39 -17.86 0.77
C LYS A 711 -12.85 -17.21 -0.51
N GLU A 712 -11.80 -17.79 -1.10
CA GLU A 712 -11.25 -17.33 -2.36
C GLU A 712 -12.29 -17.40 -3.48
N THR A 713 -12.99 -18.53 -3.62
CA THR A 713 -14.00 -18.72 -4.67
C THR A 713 -15.24 -17.83 -4.45
N ARG A 714 -15.65 -17.61 -3.19
CA ARG A 714 -16.69 -16.59 -2.90
C ARG A 714 -16.33 -15.22 -3.42
N GLY A 715 -15.11 -14.76 -3.08
CA GLY A 715 -14.59 -13.48 -3.55
C GLY A 715 -14.42 -13.42 -5.08
N TYR A 716 -14.07 -14.54 -5.70
CA TYR A 716 -13.94 -14.65 -7.15
C TYR A 716 -15.28 -14.49 -7.86
N VAL A 717 -16.32 -15.18 -7.42
CA VAL A 717 -17.69 -15.05 -7.97
C VAL A 717 -18.16 -13.61 -7.91
N GLN A 718 -18.04 -12.98 -6.73
CA GLN A 718 -18.40 -11.58 -6.53
C GLN A 718 -17.56 -10.64 -7.39
N GLY A 719 -16.27 -10.93 -7.52
CA GLY A 719 -15.31 -10.13 -8.28
C GLY A 719 -15.58 -10.15 -9.79
N VAL A 720 -15.86 -11.29 -10.37
CA VAL A 720 -16.15 -11.43 -11.81
C VAL A 720 -17.39 -10.64 -12.19
N VAL A 721 -18.47 -10.73 -11.42
CA VAL A 721 -19.70 -9.97 -11.66
C VAL A 721 -19.45 -8.47 -11.52
N ARG A 722 -18.83 -8.04 -10.43
CA ARG A 722 -18.48 -6.63 -10.21
C ARG A 722 -17.62 -6.08 -11.35
N ASN A 723 -16.56 -6.79 -11.72
CA ASN A 723 -15.62 -6.30 -12.73
C ASN A 723 -16.30 -6.15 -14.09
N ARG A 724 -17.16 -7.09 -14.51
CA ARG A 724 -17.97 -6.94 -15.72
C ARG A 724 -18.78 -5.64 -15.70
N LEU A 725 -19.52 -5.39 -14.63
CA LEU A 725 -20.35 -4.19 -14.47
C LEU A 725 -19.51 -2.91 -14.50
N GLN A 726 -18.34 -2.92 -13.87
CA GLN A 726 -17.40 -1.80 -13.87
C GLN A 726 -16.89 -1.50 -15.28
N TYR A 727 -16.47 -2.51 -16.07
CA TYR A 727 -16.05 -2.29 -17.45
C TYR A 727 -17.19 -1.76 -18.30
N MET A 728 -18.41 -2.28 -18.16
CA MET A 728 -19.58 -1.80 -18.88
C MET A 728 -19.90 -0.33 -18.61
N ARG A 729 -19.71 0.16 -17.37
CA ARG A 729 -19.99 1.56 -17.05
C ARG A 729 -18.85 2.51 -17.39
N LEU A 730 -17.60 2.04 -17.44
CA LEU A 730 -16.43 2.88 -17.70
C LEU A 730 -16.07 2.99 -19.17
N TYR A 731 -16.24 1.93 -19.97
CA TYR A 731 -15.76 1.84 -21.34
C TYR A 731 -16.86 1.71 -22.36
N ASP A 732 -16.65 2.29 -23.53
CA ASP A 732 -17.50 2.12 -24.70
C ASP A 732 -17.17 0.82 -25.47
N GLN A 733 -17.91 0.53 -26.52
CA GLN A 733 -17.73 -0.68 -27.36
C GLN A 733 -16.36 -0.69 -28.09
N LYS A 734 -15.69 0.46 -28.22
CA LYS A 734 -14.37 0.57 -28.84
C LYS A 734 -13.23 0.45 -27.82
N GLY A 735 -13.54 0.30 -26.53
CA GLY A 735 -12.57 0.22 -25.46
C GLY A 735 -12.02 1.59 -25.00
N ASN A 736 -12.66 2.69 -25.37
CA ASN A 736 -12.32 4.01 -24.86
C ASN A 736 -13.13 4.32 -23.61
N PHE A 737 -12.56 5.11 -22.71
CA PHE A 737 -13.37 5.67 -21.62
C PHE A 737 -14.54 6.48 -22.17
N LYS A 738 -15.72 6.25 -21.61
CA LYS A 738 -16.91 7.02 -21.92
C LYS A 738 -16.72 8.51 -21.60
N PRO A 739 -17.46 9.42 -22.24
CA PRO A 739 -17.30 10.86 -22.07
C PRO A 739 -17.45 11.34 -20.62
N GLU A 740 -18.37 10.75 -19.85
CA GLU A 740 -18.63 11.09 -18.45
C GLU A 740 -17.49 10.73 -17.49
N VAL A 741 -16.61 9.80 -17.87
CA VAL A 741 -15.50 9.36 -16.99
C VAL A 741 -14.53 10.50 -16.73
N GLY A 742 -14.40 10.88 -15.46
CA GLY A 742 -13.54 11.96 -14.99
C GLY A 742 -14.10 13.36 -15.19
N SER A 743 -15.40 13.52 -15.44
CA SER A 743 -16.02 14.83 -15.70
C SER A 743 -16.33 15.65 -14.43
N LYS A 744 -16.40 15.00 -13.24
CA LYS A 744 -16.71 15.63 -11.94
C LYS A 744 -15.80 15.06 -10.86
N VAL A 745 -14.50 15.19 -11.05
CA VAL A 745 -13.50 14.62 -10.12
C VAL A 745 -13.68 15.21 -8.72
N VAL A 746 -13.69 14.33 -7.71
CA VAL A 746 -13.77 14.75 -6.31
C VAL A 746 -12.50 15.50 -5.93
N GLU A 747 -12.64 16.74 -5.50
CA GLU A 747 -11.52 17.53 -4.98
C GLU A 747 -11.08 16.98 -3.61
N THR A 748 -9.82 16.60 -3.52
CA THR A 748 -9.18 16.08 -2.31
C THR A 748 -8.29 17.14 -1.64
N ASN A 749 -8.74 18.41 -1.60
CA ASN A 749 -7.96 19.54 -1.12
C ASN A 749 -7.79 19.51 0.42
N PRO A 750 -6.57 19.70 0.97
CA PRO A 750 -6.28 19.72 2.41
C PRO A 750 -7.02 20.82 3.18
N ASN A 751 -7.47 21.88 2.52
CA ASN A 751 -8.21 22.98 3.14
C ASN A 751 -9.73 22.73 3.26
N VAL A 752 -10.22 21.62 2.76
CA VAL A 752 -11.63 21.20 2.88
C VAL A 752 -11.67 20.00 3.82
N ARG A 753 -12.19 20.20 5.06
CA ARG A 753 -12.45 19.11 6.03
C ARG A 753 -13.08 17.90 5.31
N LYS A 754 -12.63 16.67 5.68
CA LYS A 754 -13.13 15.38 5.17
C LYS A 754 -14.54 15.48 4.63
N ARG A 755 -14.71 15.69 3.33
CA ARG A 755 -16.02 15.73 2.69
C ARG A 755 -16.45 14.31 2.45
N ARG A 756 -17.51 13.91 3.16
CA ARG A 756 -18.34 12.81 2.70
C ARG A 756 -18.97 13.23 1.38
N VAL A 757 -18.68 12.51 0.31
CA VAL A 757 -19.39 12.69 -0.95
C VAL A 757 -20.75 12.01 -0.77
N THR A 758 -21.78 12.79 -0.50
CA THR A 758 -23.17 12.30 -0.51
C THR A 758 -23.70 12.35 -1.93
N GLY A 759 -24.29 11.24 -2.38
CA GLY A 759 -24.93 11.21 -3.67
C GLY A 759 -26.27 11.93 -3.63
N SER A 760 -26.27 13.16 -3.93
CA SER A 760 -27.32 13.98 -4.56
C SER A 760 -26.92 15.44 -4.44
N GLY A 761 -26.37 16.00 -5.50
CA GLY A 761 -26.38 17.45 -5.68
C GLY A 761 -27.83 17.85 -6.04
N SER A 762 -28.60 18.25 -5.05
CA SER A 762 -29.61 19.25 -5.28
C SER A 762 -28.85 20.59 -5.28
N GLU A 763 -28.81 21.24 -6.43
CA GLU A 763 -28.42 22.63 -6.58
C GLU A 763 -29.24 23.50 -5.60
N GLU A 764 -28.58 24.24 -4.73
CA GLU A 764 -28.85 25.58 -4.29
C GLU A 764 -27.56 26.37 -4.25
#